data_f83919f8e563ce9724a0311577e0eae5
#
_entry.id   f83919f8e563ce9724a0311577e0eae5
#
_cell.length_a   1.000
_cell.length_b   1.000
_cell.length_c   1.000
_cell.angle_alpha   90.00
_cell.angle_beta   90.00
_cell.angle_gamma   90.00
#
_symmetry.space_group_name_H-M   'P 1'
#
loop_
_entity.id
_entity.type
_entity.pdbx_description
1 polymer ?
#
loop_
_entity_poly.entity_id
_entity_poly.type
_entity_poly.pdbx_seq_one_letter_code
_entity_poly.pdbx_strand_id
1 'polypeptide(L)'
;MAHIDAGKTTTTERILFYTGVSHRMGEVHDGAATMDWMEQERERGITITSAATTCYWKDYRINIIDTPGHVDFTIEVERSLRVLDGAVTVFDSVQGVEPQSETVWRQADKYHVPRIAFMNKMDRIGADFFASVQSMVDRLGATPVPIQLPIGREGDFKGCIDLITMMAYVYDDDSLGAKYKVEEIPANMGELAREYREKMLEAVAEYDEQVLEKYLNGETLTEEEVKKAVRAGALSMKVTPVLCGASFKNKGVQQLLDGVVDFLPSPLDIPPVTGIDPSTEKELVRQANDSEPFSALAFKIMTDPFAGQLTYFRVYSGTLKTGTTVYNITKNTKERIGRLLKMHANKREDIDEVYAGDIAAAVGLKGATTGDTLCDEKHPILLEVMKFPEPVISMAIEPKTKQDQEKLGFSLQKLAQEDPSFRVRTDDETAQTIISGMGELHLEIIVDRLMREFKVEANVGKPEVAYRETIRRHAEAEGKYIKQTGGRGQYGHVILTVEPSEPGKGFEFVNKVVGGTIPREYIPAIEKGVRERMETGVLAGYPMRDVRVTVIDGSYHDVDSNEMAFKIAASMGFQDGCRRADPALLEPIMKVEVLVPQEYMGDVIGNLNGRRGKIQGIKVRAGSLAIDASVPLSEMFGYATDLRSRTQGRATYSMEFDRYEQVPKLIAEQIIAKNQGTA
;
A
#
# COMPACT_ATOMS: atom_id res chain seq x y z
N MET A 1 -11.68 0.57 -1.44
CA MET A 1 -10.61 1.52 -1.02
C MET A 1 -11.17 2.91 -0.83
N ALA A 2 -10.61 3.70 0.06
CA ALA A 2 -11.15 5.02 0.40
C ALA A 2 -10.16 5.79 1.28
N HIS A 3 -10.37 7.11 1.38
CA HIS A 3 -9.81 7.93 2.45
C HIS A 3 -10.37 7.50 3.83
N ILE A 4 -9.69 7.91 4.92
CA ILE A 4 -10.21 7.73 6.29
C ILE A 4 -11.58 8.40 6.39
N ASP A 5 -12.49 7.78 7.10
CA ASP A 5 -13.87 8.27 7.31
C ASP A 5 -14.75 8.44 6.06
N ALA A 6 -14.32 8.08 4.84
CA ALA A 6 -15.20 8.12 3.67
C ALA A 6 -16.38 7.11 3.73
N GLY A 7 -16.39 6.24 4.73
CA GLY A 7 -17.45 5.24 4.96
C GLY A 7 -17.19 3.89 4.30
N LYS A 8 -15.93 3.54 4.09
CA LYS A 8 -15.50 2.26 3.50
C LYS A 8 -16.05 1.06 4.28
N THR A 9 -15.69 0.91 5.55
CA THR A 9 -16.14 -0.21 6.39
C THR A 9 -17.65 -0.24 6.54
N THR A 10 -18.30 0.94 6.67
CA THR A 10 -19.78 1.04 6.68
C THR A 10 -20.37 0.48 5.39
N THR A 11 -19.80 0.81 4.23
CA THR A 11 -20.26 0.27 2.94
C THR A 11 -20.09 -1.24 2.89
N THR A 12 -18.95 -1.76 3.33
CA THR A 12 -18.69 -3.21 3.40
C THR A 12 -19.69 -3.92 4.33
N GLU A 13 -19.96 -3.37 5.52
CA GLU A 13 -20.95 -3.94 6.45
C GLU A 13 -22.38 -3.99 5.84
N ARG A 14 -22.76 -2.99 5.06
CA ARG A 14 -24.04 -2.99 4.35
C ARG A 14 -24.07 -4.03 3.23
N ILE A 15 -22.97 -4.20 2.51
CA ILE A 15 -22.83 -5.28 1.52
C ILE A 15 -23.03 -6.64 2.20
N LEU A 16 -22.34 -6.89 3.32
CA LEU A 16 -22.46 -8.15 4.06
C LEU A 16 -23.91 -8.40 4.57
N PHE A 17 -24.59 -7.36 4.98
CA PHE A 17 -25.99 -7.45 5.41
C PHE A 17 -26.92 -7.80 4.23
N TYR A 18 -26.82 -7.11 3.10
CA TYR A 18 -27.70 -7.35 1.94
C TYR A 18 -27.42 -8.69 1.26
N THR A 19 -26.21 -9.19 1.36
CA THR A 19 -25.83 -10.53 0.83
C THR A 19 -26.11 -11.66 1.81
N GLY A 20 -26.66 -11.37 3.01
CA GLY A 20 -27.03 -12.37 4.01
C GLY A 20 -25.87 -12.99 4.79
N VAL A 21 -24.64 -12.49 4.62
CA VAL A 21 -23.45 -12.95 5.37
C VAL A 21 -23.53 -12.48 6.83
N SER A 22 -24.07 -11.30 7.08
CA SER A 22 -24.34 -10.77 8.41
C SER A 22 -25.84 -10.66 8.66
N HIS A 23 -26.29 -11.09 9.83
CA HIS A 23 -27.70 -10.95 10.25
C HIS A 23 -28.00 -9.60 10.94
N ARG A 24 -26.98 -8.81 11.22
CA ARG A 24 -27.09 -7.48 11.85
C ARG A 24 -26.22 -6.50 11.09
N MET A 25 -26.68 -5.27 10.98
CA MET A 25 -25.86 -4.16 10.48
C MET A 25 -24.85 -3.80 11.57
N GLY A 26 -23.55 -4.01 11.30
CA GLY A 26 -22.48 -3.55 12.17
C GLY A 26 -22.28 -2.03 12.02
N GLU A 27 -22.27 -1.32 13.15
CA GLU A 27 -21.94 0.10 13.18
C GLU A 27 -20.50 0.29 13.65
N VAL A 28 -19.71 1.04 12.86
CA VAL A 28 -18.29 1.28 13.16
C VAL A 28 -18.13 2.05 14.46
N HIS A 29 -18.98 3.07 14.69
CA HIS A 29 -18.93 3.90 15.90
C HIS A 29 -19.28 3.14 17.19
N ASP A 30 -20.06 2.08 17.08
CA ASP A 30 -20.43 1.23 18.22
C ASP A 30 -19.45 0.07 18.44
N GLY A 31 -18.40 -0.03 17.62
CA GLY A 31 -17.43 -1.13 17.63
C GLY A 31 -18.05 -2.49 17.26
N ALA A 32 -19.19 -2.48 16.56
CA ALA A 32 -19.95 -3.67 16.17
C ALA A 32 -19.67 -4.14 14.75
N ALA A 33 -18.78 -3.47 14.01
CA ALA A 33 -18.41 -3.84 12.65
C ALA A 33 -17.72 -5.20 12.62
N THR A 34 -18.15 -6.07 11.70
CA THR A 34 -17.58 -7.43 11.54
C THR A 34 -16.19 -7.39 10.94
N MET A 35 -15.95 -6.45 10.03
CA MET A 35 -14.67 -6.32 9.31
C MET A 35 -13.58 -5.71 10.18
N ASP A 36 -13.92 -4.79 11.09
CA ASP A 36 -13.01 -4.23 12.09
C ASP A 36 -12.98 -5.16 13.32
N TRP A 37 -12.25 -6.26 13.19
CA TRP A 37 -12.26 -7.34 14.19
C TRP A 37 -11.24 -7.15 15.32
N MET A 38 -10.20 -6.33 15.11
CA MET A 38 -9.21 -6.02 16.14
C MET A 38 -9.79 -5.05 17.18
N GLU A 39 -9.37 -5.19 18.43
CA GLU A 39 -9.78 -4.25 19.50
C GLU A 39 -9.34 -2.82 19.16
N GLN A 40 -8.14 -2.65 18.62
CA GLN A 40 -7.59 -1.36 18.24
C GLN A 40 -8.37 -0.68 17.10
N GLU A 41 -8.88 -1.45 16.15
CA GLU A 41 -9.75 -0.95 15.07
C GLU A 41 -11.05 -0.40 15.66
N ARG A 42 -11.66 -1.16 16.56
CA ARG A 42 -12.93 -0.78 17.23
C ARG A 42 -12.78 0.42 18.14
N GLU A 43 -11.70 0.48 18.93
CA GLU A 43 -11.42 1.60 19.83
C GLU A 43 -11.14 2.90 19.09
N ARG A 44 -10.46 2.81 17.94
CA ARG A 44 -10.04 3.98 17.16
C ARG A 44 -11.00 4.34 16.03
N GLY A 45 -11.91 3.44 15.66
CA GLY A 45 -12.86 3.61 14.56
C GLY A 45 -12.18 3.62 13.18
N ILE A 46 -11.00 3.00 13.04
CA ILE A 46 -10.24 2.94 11.78
C ILE A 46 -9.86 1.50 11.47
N THR A 47 -9.92 1.12 10.20
CA THR A 47 -9.38 -0.16 9.73
C THR A 47 -7.86 -0.12 9.71
N ILE A 48 -7.21 -1.09 10.34
CA ILE A 48 -5.75 -1.22 10.46
C ILE A 48 -5.23 -2.29 9.53
N THR A 49 -5.87 -3.48 9.55
CA THR A 49 -5.48 -4.59 8.69
C THR A 49 -6.54 -4.88 7.64
N SER A 50 -6.12 -5.30 6.45
CA SER A 50 -7.07 -5.75 5.44
C SER A 50 -7.81 -7.00 5.90
N ALA A 51 -9.13 -7.02 5.77
CA ALA A 51 -9.97 -8.16 6.07
C ALA A 51 -10.59 -8.72 4.79
N ALA A 52 -10.54 -10.05 4.64
CA ALA A 52 -11.14 -10.74 3.49
C ALA A 52 -12.44 -11.41 3.89
N THR A 53 -13.44 -11.33 3.02
CA THR A 53 -14.71 -12.03 3.17
C THR A 53 -15.28 -12.40 1.80
N THR A 54 -16.16 -13.40 1.78
CA THR A 54 -16.84 -13.81 0.55
C THR A 54 -18.33 -13.65 0.73
N CYS A 55 -19.01 -13.12 -0.28
CA CYS A 55 -20.46 -13.00 -0.33
C CYS A 55 -20.99 -13.42 -1.70
N TYR A 56 -22.31 -13.52 -1.82
CA TYR A 56 -23.00 -13.88 -3.06
C TYR A 56 -24.04 -12.83 -3.40
N TRP A 57 -24.07 -12.40 -4.67
CA TRP A 57 -25.06 -11.47 -5.20
C TRP A 57 -25.48 -11.88 -6.62
N LYS A 58 -26.78 -12.08 -6.85
CA LYS A 58 -27.32 -12.53 -8.14
C LYS A 58 -26.56 -13.72 -8.74
N ASP A 59 -26.33 -14.76 -7.94
CA ASP A 59 -25.59 -15.98 -8.29
C ASP A 59 -24.07 -15.79 -8.57
N TYR A 60 -23.54 -14.57 -8.42
CA TYR A 60 -22.11 -14.31 -8.49
C TYR A 60 -21.48 -14.39 -7.11
N ARG A 61 -20.30 -15.04 -7.05
CA ARG A 61 -19.45 -15.04 -5.87
C ARG A 61 -18.52 -13.83 -5.91
N ILE A 62 -18.54 -13.04 -4.87
CA ILE A 62 -17.72 -11.83 -4.74
C ILE A 62 -16.79 -12.01 -3.54
N ASN A 63 -15.48 -11.98 -3.78
CA ASN A 63 -14.47 -11.91 -2.73
C ASN A 63 -14.15 -10.45 -2.44
N ILE A 64 -14.41 -10.02 -1.23
CA ILE A 64 -14.20 -8.63 -0.81
C ILE A 64 -12.94 -8.57 0.05
N ILE A 65 -12.05 -7.61 -0.24
CA ILE A 65 -10.95 -7.24 0.64
C ILE A 65 -11.20 -5.80 1.09
N ASP A 66 -11.53 -5.62 2.36
CA ASP A 66 -11.60 -4.29 2.98
C ASP A 66 -10.20 -3.84 3.37
N THR A 67 -9.76 -2.68 2.87
CA THR A 67 -8.39 -2.18 3.02
C THR A 67 -8.33 -0.99 3.97
N PRO A 68 -7.24 -0.78 4.74
CA PRO A 68 -7.06 0.43 5.51
C PRO A 68 -7.11 1.69 4.65
N GLY A 69 -7.56 2.80 5.24
CA GLY A 69 -7.51 4.12 4.60
C GLY A 69 -6.32 4.98 5.05
N HIS A 70 -5.58 4.56 6.08
CA HIS A 70 -4.49 5.35 6.66
C HIS A 70 -3.15 5.08 5.95
N VAL A 71 -2.37 6.12 5.73
CA VAL A 71 -1.07 6.02 5.01
C VAL A 71 -0.04 5.14 5.70
N ASP A 72 -0.07 5.03 7.03
CA ASP A 72 0.84 4.16 7.78
C ASP A 72 0.63 2.67 7.46
N PHE A 73 -0.53 2.32 6.87
CA PHE A 73 -0.90 0.96 6.47
C PHE A 73 -0.97 0.79 4.95
N THR A 74 -0.23 1.61 4.19
CA THR A 74 -0.19 1.55 2.70
C THR A 74 0.20 0.18 2.18
N ILE A 75 1.01 -0.57 2.92
CA ILE A 75 1.41 -1.93 2.56
C ILE A 75 0.21 -2.89 2.51
N GLU A 76 -0.76 -2.73 3.41
CA GLU A 76 -2.01 -3.50 3.40
C GLU A 76 -2.80 -3.25 2.10
N VAL A 77 -2.81 -1.99 1.66
CA VAL A 77 -3.44 -1.59 0.41
C VAL A 77 -2.67 -2.17 -0.78
N GLU A 78 -1.35 -2.02 -0.80
CA GLU A 78 -0.51 -2.45 -1.91
C GLU A 78 -0.57 -3.97 -2.13
N ARG A 79 -0.46 -4.77 -1.05
CA ARG A 79 -0.58 -6.23 -1.15
C ARG A 79 -2.00 -6.69 -1.53
N SER A 80 -3.03 -5.93 -1.14
CA SER A 80 -4.40 -6.20 -1.58
C SER A 80 -4.58 -5.89 -3.07
N LEU A 81 -4.12 -4.74 -3.55
CA LEU A 81 -4.21 -4.34 -4.96
C LEU A 81 -3.52 -5.33 -5.90
N ARG A 82 -2.46 -6.00 -5.43
CA ARG A 82 -1.75 -7.02 -6.23
C ARG A 82 -2.60 -8.26 -6.54
N VAL A 83 -3.62 -8.53 -5.74
CA VAL A 83 -4.48 -9.72 -5.85
C VAL A 83 -5.93 -9.40 -6.21
N LEU A 84 -6.27 -8.12 -6.40
CA LEU A 84 -7.61 -7.69 -6.79
C LEU A 84 -7.80 -7.77 -8.31
N ASP A 85 -9.02 -8.11 -8.75
CA ASP A 85 -9.43 -8.00 -10.14
C ASP A 85 -10.00 -6.61 -10.42
N GLY A 86 -10.74 -6.06 -9.49
CA GLY A 86 -11.33 -4.73 -9.59
C GLY A 86 -11.46 -4.07 -8.22
N ALA A 87 -11.77 -2.79 -8.19
CA ALA A 87 -11.89 -2.03 -6.96
C ALA A 87 -13.12 -1.11 -6.95
N VAL A 88 -13.72 -0.97 -5.76
CA VAL A 88 -14.67 0.08 -5.44
C VAL A 88 -13.94 1.19 -4.71
N THR A 89 -13.91 2.39 -5.27
CA THR A 89 -13.34 3.57 -4.60
C THR A 89 -14.48 4.39 -4.00
N VAL A 90 -14.50 4.49 -2.68
CA VAL A 90 -15.53 5.25 -1.95
C VAL A 90 -15.01 6.65 -1.67
N PHE A 91 -15.75 7.66 -2.10
CA PHE A 91 -15.47 9.08 -1.86
C PHE A 91 -16.53 9.68 -0.92
N ASP A 92 -16.10 10.61 -0.08
CA ASP A 92 -17.01 11.44 0.70
C ASP A 92 -17.55 12.56 -0.19
N SER A 93 -18.87 12.62 -0.39
CA SER A 93 -19.50 13.62 -1.27
C SER A 93 -19.40 15.05 -0.74
N VAL A 94 -18.96 15.25 0.50
CA VAL A 94 -18.70 16.57 1.07
C VAL A 94 -17.29 17.05 0.71
N GLN A 95 -16.31 16.14 0.71
CA GLN A 95 -14.90 16.47 0.54
C GLN A 95 -14.35 16.15 -0.85
N GLY A 96 -15.00 15.27 -1.58
CA GLY A 96 -14.52 14.79 -2.89
C GLY A 96 -13.23 13.98 -2.77
N VAL A 97 -12.30 14.23 -3.68
CA VAL A 97 -11.00 13.56 -3.68
C VAL A 97 -10.09 14.17 -2.62
N GLU A 98 -9.57 13.34 -1.74
CA GLU A 98 -8.66 13.66 -0.65
C GLU A 98 -7.26 13.08 -0.89
N PRO A 99 -6.18 13.53 -0.23
CA PRO A 99 -4.81 13.09 -0.52
C PRO A 99 -4.59 11.58 -0.45
N GLN A 100 -5.24 10.92 0.52
CA GLN A 100 -5.12 9.46 0.63
C GLN A 100 -5.85 8.76 -0.52
N SER A 101 -6.96 9.32 -1.01
CA SER A 101 -7.62 8.83 -2.22
C SER A 101 -6.69 8.90 -3.43
N GLU A 102 -5.93 10.00 -3.57
CA GLU A 102 -4.93 10.15 -4.65
C GLU A 102 -3.86 9.06 -4.57
N THR A 103 -3.33 8.82 -3.36
CA THR A 103 -2.28 7.81 -3.15
C THR A 103 -2.77 6.42 -3.54
N VAL A 104 -3.93 6.00 -3.02
CA VAL A 104 -4.51 4.69 -3.32
C VAL A 104 -4.91 4.57 -4.79
N TRP A 105 -5.38 5.65 -5.41
CA TRP A 105 -5.69 5.70 -6.82
C TRP A 105 -4.48 5.45 -7.70
N ARG A 106 -3.34 6.14 -7.44
CA ARG A 106 -2.09 5.93 -8.16
C ARG A 106 -1.52 4.52 -7.96
N GLN A 107 -1.69 3.95 -6.78
CA GLN A 107 -1.32 2.55 -6.55
C GLN A 107 -2.18 1.60 -7.38
N ALA A 108 -3.49 1.84 -7.49
CA ALA A 108 -4.37 1.05 -8.34
C ALA A 108 -4.02 1.19 -9.84
N ASP A 109 -3.57 2.39 -10.29
CA ASP A 109 -3.04 2.59 -11.65
C ASP A 109 -1.78 1.75 -11.88
N LYS A 110 -0.86 1.74 -10.93
CA LYS A 110 0.38 0.94 -10.99
C LYS A 110 0.11 -0.55 -11.19
N TYR A 111 -0.93 -1.08 -10.56
CA TYR A 111 -1.33 -2.49 -10.67
C TYR A 111 -2.41 -2.76 -11.72
N HIS A 112 -2.76 -1.76 -12.52
CA HIS A 112 -3.77 -1.86 -13.58
C HIS A 112 -5.12 -2.42 -13.09
N VAL A 113 -5.58 -1.97 -11.92
CA VAL A 113 -6.83 -2.42 -11.32
C VAL A 113 -8.00 -1.56 -11.81
N PRO A 114 -8.94 -2.10 -12.60
CA PRO A 114 -10.17 -1.43 -12.99
C PRO A 114 -11.02 -1.06 -11.78
N ARG A 115 -11.74 0.06 -11.86
CA ARG A 115 -12.47 0.55 -10.69
C ARG A 115 -13.77 1.24 -11.04
N ILE A 116 -14.68 1.23 -10.06
CA ILE A 116 -15.89 2.06 -10.03
C ILE A 116 -15.80 3.01 -8.85
N ALA A 117 -16.37 4.17 -8.97
CA ALA A 117 -16.43 5.19 -7.92
C ALA A 117 -17.81 5.19 -7.26
N PHE A 118 -17.82 5.30 -5.94
CA PHE A 118 -19.05 5.42 -5.16
C PHE A 118 -19.02 6.71 -4.33
N MET A 119 -19.84 7.69 -4.72
CA MET A 119 -20.03 8.95 -4.01
C MET A 119 -20.94 8.71 -2.81
N ASN A 120 -20.32 8.49 -1.66
CA ASN A 120 -20.98 8.15 -0.41
C ASN A 120 -21.32 9.40 0.40
N LYS A 121 -22.15 9.25 1.41
CA LYS A 121 -22.57 10.32 2.36
C LYS A 121 -23.36 11.45 1.69
N MET A 122 -24.15 11.14 0.68
CA MET A 122 -25.06 12.10 0.04
C MET A 122 -26.08 12.72 1.00
N ASP A 123 -26.27 12.12 2.17
CA ASP A 123 -27.13 12.57 3.26
C ASP A 123 -26.51 13.62 4.18
N ARG A 124 -25.20 13.91 4.04
CA ARG A 124 -24.49 14.86 4.90
C ARG A 124 -24.66 16.28 4.41
N ILE A 125 -24.68 17.25 5.36
CA ILE A 125 -24.68 18.69 5.08
C ILE A 125 -23.41 19.04 4.29
N GLY A 126 -23.58 19.76 3.19
CA GLY A 126 -22.49 20.13 2.28
C GLY A 126 -22.19 19.08 1.20
N ALA A 127 -22.93 17.98 1.11
CA ALA A 127 -22.76 16.98 0.07
C ALA A 127 -23.06 17.56 -1.32
N ASP A 128 -22.11 17.43 -2.24
CA ASP A 128 -22.21 17.87 -3.64
C ASP A 128 -21.64 16.78 -4.56
N PHE A 129 -22.54 16.08 -5.24
CA PHE A 129 -22.19 15.02 -6.18
C PHE A 129 -21.34 15.55 -7.34
N PHE A 130 -21.76 16.64 -7.95
CA PHE A 130 -21.11 17.17 -9.16
C PHE A 130 -19.73 17.74 -8.86
N ALA A 131 -19.59 18.48 -7.77
CA ALA A 131 -18.29 18.96 -7.30
C ALA A 131 -17.34 17.79 -6.97
N SER A 132 -17.86 16.74 -6.36
CA SER A 132 -17.08 15.52 -6.04
C SER A 132 -16.64 14.78 -7.31
N VAL A 133 -17.50 14.65 -8.31
CA VAL A 133 -17.13 14.10 -9.62
C VAL A 133 -16.09 14.95 -10.32
N GLN A 134 -16.26 16.28 -10.31
CA GLN A 134 -15.27 17.21 -10.89
C GLN A 134 -13.90 17.08 -10.21
N SER A 135 -13.86 16.87 -8.89
CA SER A 135 -12.61 16.67 -8.17
C SER A 135 -11.82 15.45 -8.63
N MET A 136 -12.49 14.42 -9.19
CA MET A 136 -11.80 13.26 -9.79
C MET A 136 -11.05 13.66 -11.07
N VAL A 137 -11.64 14.55 -11.88
CA VAL A 137 -10.97 15.11 -13.07
C VAL A 137 -9.77 15.96 -12.66
N ASP A 138 -9.98 16.88 -11.74
CA ASP A 138 -9.00 17.89 -11.38
C ASP A 138 -7.78 17.32 -10.62
N ARG A 139 -7.99 16.31 -9.79
CA ARG A 139 -6.97 15.80 -8.87
C ARG A 139 -6.42 14.43 -9.25
N LEU A 140 -7.23 13.57 -9.89
CA LEU A 140 -6.82 12.22 -10.28
C LEU A 140 -6.50 12.14 -11.78
N GLY A 141 -6.91 13.12 -12.59
CA GLY A 141 -6.84 13.04 -14.04
C GLY A 141 -7.71 11.90 -14.61
N ALA A 142 -8.72 11.47 -13.84
CA ALA A 142 -9.64 10.41 -14.24
C ALA A 142 -10.70 10.91 -15.22
N THR A 143 -11.32 9.98 -15.94
CA THR A 143 -12.51 10.23 -16.76
C THR A 143 -13.75 9.64 -16.06
N PRO A 144 -14.33 10.33 -15.06
CA PRO A 144 -15.51 9.84 -14.37
C PRO A 144 -16.73 9.91 -15.29
N VAL A 145 -17.47 8.83 -15.34
CA VAL A 145 -18.73 8.73 -16.10
C VAL A 145 -19.86 8.44 -15.11
N PRO A 146 -20.65 9.45 -14.73
CA PRO A 146 -21.85 9.23 -13.92
C PRO A 146 -22.81 8.28 -14.62
N ILE A 147 -23.07 7.13 -13.97
CA ILE A 147 -24.13 6.19 -14.41
C ILE A 147 -25.36 6.33 -13.54
N GLN A 148 -25.27 7.14 -12.47
CA GLN A 148 -26.37 7.50 -11.60
C GLN A 148 -26.33 9.00 -11.28
N LEU A 149 -27.51 9.58 -11.01
CA LEU A 149 -27.65 10.92 -10.46
C LEU A 149 -28.42 10.88 -9.14
N PRO A 150 -28.02 11.67 -8.12
CA PRO A 150 -28.73 11.69 -6.84
C PRO A 150 -30.09 12.39 -6.96
N ILE A 151 -31.10 11.84 -6.26
CA ILE A 151 -32.41 12.46 -6.07
C ILE A 151 -32.40 13.18 -4.72
N GLY A 152 -32.27 14.49 -4.76
CA GLY A 152 -32.08 15.31 -3.57
C GLY A 152 -30.62 15.29 -3.08
N ARG A 153 -30.36 16.03 -2.03
CA ARG A 153 -29.05 16.10 -1.34
C ARG A 153 -29.28 16.35 0.14
N GLU A 154 -28.25 16.08 0.94
CA GLU A 154 -28.29 16.26 2.39
C GLU A 154 -29.49 15.52 3.03
N GLY A 155 -30.25 16.17 3.90
CA GLY A 155 -31.42 15.58 4.54
C GLY A 155 -32.54 15.16 3.57
N ASP A 156 -32.55 15.73 2.35
CA ASP A 156 -33.53 15.44 1.29
C ASP A 156 -33.06 14.33 0.30
N PHE A 157 -31.93 13.68 0.56
CA PHE A 157 -31.46 12.59 -0.29
C PHE A 157 -32.39 11.36 -0.18
N LYS A 158 -33.12 11.09 -1.26
CA LYS A 158 -34.15 10.03 -1.33
C LYS A 158 -33.69 8.78 -2.09
N GLY A 159 -32.71 8.93 -3.00
CA GLY A 159 -32.29 7.83 -3.86
C GLY A 159 -31.48 8.29 -5.05
N CYS A 160 -31.53 7.53 -6.12
CA CYS A 160 -30.78 7.83 -7.36
C CYS A 160 -31.60 7.57 -8.61
N ILE A 161 -31.25 8.26 -9.68
CA ILE A 161 -31.69 7.99 -11.04
C ILE A 161 -30.63 7.14 -11.69
N ASP A 162 -31.00 6.02 -12.24
CA ASP A 162 -30.15 5.18 -13.07
C ASP A 162 -30.22 5.66 -14.52
N LEU A 163 -29.09 6.08 -15.09
CA LEU A 163 -28.99 6.62 -16.43
C LEU A 163 -29.03 5.54 -17.54
N ILE A 164 -28.83 4.28 -17.15
CA ILE A 164 -28.87 3.15 -18.09
C ILE A 164 -30.30 2.74 -18.33
N THR A 165 -31.09 2.56 -17.28
CA THR A 165 -32.48 2.17 -17.35
C THR A 165 -33.43 3.36 -17.49
N MET A 166 -32.97 4.57 -17.20
CA MET A 166 -33.79 5.79 -17.12
C MET A 166 -34.95 5.68 -16.14
N MET A 167 -34.69 5.08 -15.00
CA MET A 167 -35.65 4.91 -13.90
C MET A 167 -35.09 5.50 -12.60
N ALA A 168 -35.99 5.89 -11.72
CA ALA A 168 -35.63 6.39 -10.37
C ALA A 168 -35.77 5.28 -9.33
N TYR A 169 -34.73 5.11 -8.50
CA TYR A 169 -34.70 4.23 -7.34
C TYR A 169 -34.91 5.07 -6.09
N VAL A 170 -36.11 5.03 -5.52
CA VAL A 170 -36.49 5.83 -4.35
C VAL A 170 -36.59 4.93 -3.14
N TYR A 171 -35.80 5.23 -2.11
CA TYR A 171 -35.71 4.44 -0.89
C TYR A 171 -36.80 4.81 0.11
N ASP A 172 -37.33 3.79 0.79
CA ASP A 172 -38.32 3.92 1.83
C ASP A 172 -37.61 4.14 3.18
N ASP A 173 -37.80 5.31 3.77
CA ASP A 173 -37.20 5.67 5.06
C ASP A 173 -37.73 4.82 6.20
N ASP A 174 -38.98 4.35 6.15
CA ASP A 174 -39.58 3.48 7.17
C ASP A 174 -38.92 2.09 7.22
N SER A 175 -38.37 1.63 6.11
CA SER A 175 -37.60 0.38 6.00
C SER A 175 -36.12 0.51 6.34
N LEU A 176 -35.68 1.64 6.85
CA LEU A 176 -34.25 1.96 7.05
C LEU A 176 -33.40 1.76 5.76
N GLY A 177 -33.97 2.06 4.59
CA GLY A 177 -33.31 1.91 3.30
C GLY A 177 -33.20 0.47 2.77
N ALA A 178 -33.78 -0.52 3.45
CA ALA A 178 -33.75 -1.91 2.98
C ALA A 178 -34.64 -2.14 1.75
N LYS A 179 -35.69 -1.35 1.56
CA LYS A 179 -36.60 -1.42 0.44
C LYS A 179 -36.55 -0.14 -0.37
N TYR A 180 -36.63 -0.30 -1.67
CA TYR A 180 -36.75 0.81 -2.62
C TYR A 180 -37.86 0.52 -3.63
N LYS A 181 -38.40 1.58 -4.22
CA LYS A 181 -39.33 1.50 -5.32
C LYS A 181 -38.65 1.97 -6.59
N VAL A 182 -38.98 1.32 -7.70
CA VAL A 182 -38.57 1.77 -9.05
C VAL A 182 -39.72 2.57 -9.62
N GLU A 183 -39.46 3.82 -9.89
CA GLU A 183 -40.47 4.81 -10.33
C GLU A 183 -39.97 5.58 -11.57
N GLU A 184 -40.87 6.32 -12.21
CA GLU A 184 -40.47 7.25 -13.28
C GLU A 184 -39.60 8.38 -12.70
N ILE A 185 -38.70 8.92 -13.55
CA ILE A 185 -37.84 10.02 -13.18
C ILE A 185 -38.71 11.23 -12.79
N PRO A 186 -38.43 11.89 -11.63
CA PRO A 186 -39.14 13.10 -11.26
C PRO A 186 -39.09 14.16 -12.36
N ALA A 187 -40.26 14.77 -12.65
CA ALA A 187 -40.41 15.69 -13.78
C ALA A 187 -39.38 16.82 -13.83
N ASN A 188 -38.98 17.32 -12.66
CA ASN A 188 -37.95 18.37 -12.50
C ASN A 188 -36.52 17.90 -12.77
N MET A 189 -36.26 16.59 -12.88
CA MET A 189 -34.97 16.01 -13.16
C MET A 189 -34.84 15.37 -14.53
N GLY A 190 -35.92 15.30 -15.29
CA GLY A 190 -35.98 14.62 -16.58
C GLY A 190 -35.02 15.22 -17.64
N GLU A 191 -34.83 16.54 -17.66
CA GLU A 191 -33.87 17.19 -18.56
C GLU A 191 -32.46 16.87 -18.18
N LEU A 192 -32.13 17.01 -16.91
CA LEU A 192 -30.79 16.71 -16.38
C LEU A 192 -30.41 15.23 -16.60
N ALA A 193 -31.34 14.33 -16.38
CA ALA A 193 -31.12 12.90 -16.61
C ALA A 193 -30.84 12.59 -18.10
N ARG A 194 -31.57 13.22 -19.02
CA ARG A 194 -31.30 13.08 -20.46
C ARG A 194 -29.94 13.64 -20.87
N GLU A 195 -29.58 14.82 -20.36
CA GLU A 195 -28.28 15.42 -20.62
C GLU A 195 -27.12 14.52 -20.13
N TYR A 196 -27.21 14.00 -18.91
CA TYR A 196 -26.16 13.14 -18.37
C TYR A 196 -26.16 11.74 -19.03
N ARG A 197 -27.32 11.22 -19.46
CA ARG A 197 -27.35 10.00 -20.27
C ARG A 197 -26.61 10.21 -21.57
N GLU A 198 -26.83 11.32 -22.26
CA GLU A 198 -26.14 11.63 -23.52
C GLU A 198 -24.63 11.73 -23.33
N LYS A 199 -24.18 12.47 -22.30
CA LYS A 199 -22.76 12.53 -21.94
C LYS A 199 -22.17 11.16 -21.61
N MET A 200 -22.93 10.29 -20.92
CA MET A 200 -22.52 8.92 -20.62
C MET A 200 -22.36 8.13 -21.92
N LEU A 201 -23.32 8.16 -22.81
CA LEU A 201 -23.29 7.43 -24.09
C LEU A 201 -22.12 7.92 -24.96
N GLU A 202 -21.93 9.24 -25.08
CA GLU A 202 -20.80 9.83 -25.80
C GLU A 202 -19.45 9.33 -25.25
N ALA A 203 -19.30 9.26 -23.92
CA ALA A 203 -18.07 8.85 -23.26
C ALA A 203 -17.76 7.35 -23.39
N VAL A 204 -18.77 6.48 -23.61
CA VAL A 204 -18.57 5.03 -23.61
C VAL A 204 -18.76 4.38 -24.98
N ALA A 205 -19.41 5.04 -25.95
CA ALA A 205 -19.71 4.47 -27.25
C ALA A 205 -18.44 4.00 -28.00
N GLU A 206 -17.34 4.71 -27.89
CA GLU A 206 -16.07 4.36 -28.56
C GLU A 206 -15.45 3.02 -28.14
N TYR A 207 -15.88 2.44 -27.01
CA TYR A 207 -15.33 1.18 -26.47
C TYR A 207 -16.08 -0.07 -26.97
N ASP A 208 -17.15 0.09 -27.76
CA ASP A 208 -17.85 -1.01 -28.45
C ASP A 208 -18.26 -0.58 -29.86
N GLU A 209 -17.74 -1.26 -30.90
CA GLU A 209 -17.97 -0.88 -32.30
C GLU A 209 -19.45 -0.88 -32.67
N GLN A 210 -20.25 -1.82 -32.17
CA GLN A 210 -21.68 -1.90 -32.47
C GLN A 210 -22.47 -0.77 -31.82
N VAL A 211 -22.08 -0.43 -30.58
CA VAL A 211 -22.68 0.69 -29.83
C VAL A 211 -22.34 2.01 -30.51
N LEU A 212 -21.08 2.17 -30.93
CA LEU A 212 -20.62 3.38 -31.64
C LEU A 212 -21.41 3.59 -32.96
N GLU A 213 -21.57 2.53 -33.77
CA GLU A 213 -22.31 2.61 -35.03
C GLU A 213 -23.76 3.03 -34.79
N LYS A 214 -24.46 2.40 -33.86
CA LYS A 214 -25.84 2.73 -33.51
C LYS A 214 -25.97 4.16 -32.97
N TYR A 215 -25.03 4.56 -32.07
CA TYR A 215 -25.01 5.90 -31.50
C TYR A 215 -24.85 6.98 -32.57
N LEU A 216 -23.92 6.80 -33.52
CA LEU A 216 -23.70 7.73 -34.63
C LEU A 216 -24.89 7.79 -35.59
N ASN A 217 -25.61 6.68 -35.77
CA ASN A 217 -26.82 6.61 -36.58
C ASN A 217 -28.08 7.16 -35.89
N GLY A 218 -27.97 7.54 -34.60
CA GLY A 218 -29.12 8.02 -33.81
C GLY A 218 -30.11 6.91 -33.44
N GLU A 219 -29.67 5.65 -33.44
CA GLU A 219 -30.51 4.51 -33.09
C GLU A 219 -30.62 4.37 -31.56
N THR A 220 -31.73 3.80 -31.10
CA THR A 220 -31.94 3.56 -29.67
C THR A 220 -31.08 2.39 -29.20
N LEU A 221 -30.24 2.62 -28.17
CA LEU A 221 -29.44 1.59 -27.54
C LEU A 221 -30.23 0.86 -26.45
N THR A 222 -30.09 -0.45 -26.38
CA THR A 222 -30.65 -1.27 -25.30
C THR A 222 -29.84 -1.15 -24.03
N GLU A 223 -30.43 -1.49 -22.89
CA GLU A 223 -29.73 -1.50 -21.59
C GLU A 223 -28.47 -2.40 -21.60
N GLU A 224 -28.57 -3.56 -22.26
CA GLU A 224 -27.45 -4.53 -22.34
C GLU A 224 -26.29 -3.96 -23.17
N GLU A 225 -26.58 -3.28 -24.29
CA GLU A 225 -25.57 -2.62 -25.11
C GLU A 225 -24.87 -1.49 -24.35
N VAL A 226 -25.62 -0.67 -23.63
CA VAL A 226 -25.04 0.40 -22.79
C VAL A 226 -24.18 -0.18 -21.68
N LYS A 227 -24.67 -1.20 -20.98
CA LYS A 227 -23.89 -1.89 -19.93
C LYS A 227 -22.59 -2.47 -20.48
N LYS A 228 -22.64 -3.10 -21.66
CA LYS A 228 -21.47 -3.66 -22.32
C LYS A 228 -20.43 -2.60 -22.66
N ALA A 229 -20.83 -1.45 -23.18
CA ALA A 229 -19.94 -0.34 -23.50
C ALA A 229 -19.34 0.29 -22.23
N VAL A 230 -20.13 0.53 -21.18
CA VAL A 230 -19.64 1.01 -19.88
C VAL A 230 -18.62 0.03 -19.29
N ARG A 231 -18.92 -1.29 -19.34
CA ARG A 231 -18.00 -2.32 -18.87
C ARG A 231 -16.68 -2.30 -19.66
N ALA A 232 -16.74 -2.27 -20.98
CA ALA A 232 -15.54 -2.23 -21.83
C ALA A 232 -14.66 -1.01 -21.53
N GLY A 233 -15.25 0.17 -21.36
CA GLY A 233 -14.57 1.38 -20.95
C GLY A 233 -13.95 1.29 -19.54
N ALA A 234 -14.65 0.66 -18.58
CA ALA A 234 -14.15 0.44 -17.23
C ALA A 234 -12.99 -0.57 -17.20
N LEU A 235 -13.12 -1.70 -17.90
CA LEU A 235 -12.07 -2.73 -17.99
C LEU A 235 -10.80 -2.22 -18.67
N SER A 236 -10.93 -1.35 -19.67
CA SER A 236 -9.80 -0.68 -20.32
C SER A 236 -9.19 0.44 -19.49
N MET A 237 -9.75 0.74 -18.31
CA MET A 237 -9.34 1.85 -17.41
C MET A 237 -9.40 3.24 -18.05
N LYS A 238 -10.17 3.40 -19.11
CA LYS A 238 -10.32 4.68 -19.82
C LYS A 238 -11.42 5.55 -19.20
N VAL A 239 -12.46 4.91 -18.66
CA VAL A 239 -13.52 5.58 -17.92
C VAL A 239 -13.70 4.96 -16.54
N THR A 240 -14.24 5.74 -15.63
CA THR A 240 -14.58 5.28 -14.27
C THR A 240 -16.08 5.48 -14.06
N PRO A 241 -16.89 4.41 -14.03
CA PRO A 241 -18.31 4.52 -13.72
C PRO A 241 -18.51 5.07 -12.31
N VAL A 242 -19.41 6.06 -12.17
CA VAL A 242 -19.68 6.74 -10.90
C VAL A 242 -21.12 6.47 -10.46
N LEU A 243 -21.25 5.94 -9.24
CA LEU A 243 -22.51 5.71 -8.53
C LEU A 243 -22.59 6.64 -7.32
N CYS A 244 -23.78 6.78 -6.74
CA CYS A 244 -23.99 7.60 -5.56
C CYS A 244 -24.85 6.89 -4.50
N GLY A 245 -24.66 7.29 -3.24
CA GLY A 245 -25.44 6.73 -2.15
C GLY A 245 -25.13 7.33 -0.77
N ALA A 246 -25.74 6.74 0.24
CA ALA A 246 -25.52 7.06 1.64
C ALA A 246 -25.52 5.76 2.44
N SER A 247 -24.35 5.11 2.56
CA SER A 247 -24.20 3.78 3.18
C SER A 247 -24.72 3.76 4.63
N PHE A 248 -24.50 4.84 5.38
CA PHE A 248 -25.02 4.96 6.75
C PHE A 248 -26.56 4.94 6.80
N LYS A 249 -27.22 5.46 5.78
CA LYS A 249 -28.68 5.43 5.60
C LYS A 249 -29.16 4.24 4.78
N ASN A 250 -28.25 3.31 4.46
CA ASN A 250 -28.52 2.09 3.68
C ASN A 250 -29.02 2.35 2.25
N LYS A 251 -28.75 3.53 1.68
CA LYS A 251 -29.24 3.93 0.34
C LYS A 251 -28.12 3.79 -0.70
N GLY A 252 -28.38 3.16 -1.84
CA GLY A 252 -27.46 3.01 -2.98
C GLY A 252 -26.56 1.76 -2.94
N VAL A 253 -26.58 0.96 -1.88
CA VAL A 253 -25.65 -0.18 -1.72
C VAL A 253 -26.04 -1.36 -2.61
N GLN A 254 -27.34 -1.63 -2.80
CA GLN A 254 -27.78 -2.69 -3.72
C GLN A 254 -27.39 -2.37 -5.16
N GLN A 255 -27.54 -1.12 -5.61
CA GLN A 255 -27.12 -0.67 -6.94
C GLN A 255 -25.60 -0.69 -7.07
N LEU A 256 -24.85 -0.43 -5.98
CA LEU A 256 -23.40 -0.62 -5.98
C LEU A 256 -23.02 -2.07 -6.22
N LEU A 257 -23.70 -3.03 -5.58
CA LEU A 257 -23.51 -4.47 -5.81
C LEU A 257 -23.83 -4.87 -7.26
N ASP A 258 -24.90 -4.31 -7.84
CA ASP A 258 -25.21 -4.50 -9.24
C ASP A 258 -24.09 -3.96 -10.13
N GLY A 259 -23.58 -2.76 -9.83
CA GLY A 259 -22.45 -2.16 -10.55
C GLY A 259 -21.16 -2.96 -10.43
N VAL A 260 -20.89 -3.61 -9.29
CA VAL A 260 -19.74 -4.52 -9.13
C VAL A 260 -19.87 -5.70 -10.10
N VAL A 261 -21.04 -6.33 -10.20
CA VAL A 261 -21.28 -7.45 -11.10
C VAL A 261 -21.25 -7.02 -12.58
N ASP A 262 -21.87 -5.87 -12.88
CA ASP A 262 -22.03 -5.41 -14.26
C ASP A 262 -20.73 -4.82 -14.84
N PHE A 263 -19.90 -4.12 -14.05
CA PHE A 263 -18.80 -3.29 -14.59
C PHE A 263 -17.40 -3.68 -14.14
N LEU A 264 -17.22 -4.42 -13.03
CA LEU A 264 -15.91 -4.89 -12.63
C LEU A 264 -15.55 -6.23 -13.28
N PRO A 265 -14.25 -6.52 -13.48
CA PRO A 265 -13.82 -7.76 -14.11
C PRO A 265 -14.02 -8.98 -13.21
N SER A 266 -14.23 -10.12 -13.82
CA SER A 266 -14.02 -11.43 -13.25
C SER A 266 -12.57 -11.90 -13.49
N PRO A 267 -12.11 -12.97 -12.86
CA PRO A 267 -10.79 -13.54 -13.17
C PRO A 267 -10.59 -13.94 -14.64
N LEU A 268 -11.67 -14.13 -15.39
CA LEU A 268 -11.63 -14.45 -16.82
C LEU A 268 -11.49 -13.22 -17.73
N ASP A 269 -11.80 -12.05 -17.23
CA ASP A 269 -11.71 -10.79 -17.99
C ASP A 269 -10.34 -10.13 -17.89
N ILE A 270 -9.55 -10.49 -16.87
CA ILE A 270 -8.21 -9.94 -16.68
C ILE A 270 -7.19 -10.71 -17.52
N PRO A 271 -6.07 -10.06 -17.92
CA PRO A 271 -4.99 -10.75 -18.61
C PRO A 271 -4.48 -11.96 -17.81
N PRO A 272 -4.10 -13.05 -18.49
CA PRO A 272 -3.48 -14.18 -17.84
C PRO A 272 -2.28 -13.78 -17.01
N VAL A 273 -2.07 -14.43 -15.87
CA VAL A 273 -0.91 -14.11 -15.02
C VAL A 273 0.39 -14.54 -15.70
N THR A 274 1.37 -13.65 -15.70
CA THR A 274 2.71 -13.92 -16.20
C THR A 274 3.66 -14.21 -15.05
N GLY A 275 4.65 -15.05 -15.30
CA GLY A 275 5.70 -15.39 -14.36
C GLY A 275 6.93 -15.88 -15.11
N ILE A 276 7.95 -16.28 -14.38
CA ILE A 276 9.22 -16.73 -14.92
C ILE A 276 9.46 -18.18 -14.50
N ASP A 277 9.91 -19.02 -15.45
CA ASP A 277 10.48 -20.32 -15.11
C ASP A 277 11.88 -20.12 -14.51
N PRO A 278 12.11 -20.45 -13.23
CA PRO A 278 13.38 -20.15 -12.58
C PRO A 278 14.55 -20.96 -13.15
N SER A 279 14.28 -22.07 -13.84
CA SER A 279 15.32 -22.94 -14.43
C SER A 279 15.79 -22.44 -15.80
N THR A 280 14.89 -21.83 -16.58
CA THR A 280 15.14 -21.41 -17.97
C THR A 280 15.11 -19.91 -18.16
N GLU A 281 14.70 -19.15 -17.13
CA GLU A 281 14.46 -17.69 -17.16
C GLU A 281 13.46 -17.23 -18.24
N LYS A 282 12.67 -18.17 -18.78
CA LYS A 282 11.66 -17.88 -19.79
C LYS A 282 10.38 -17.41 -19.13
N GLU A 283 9.74 -16.46 -19.78
CA GLU A 283 8.40 -16.03 -19.40
C GLU A 283 7.39 -17.15 -19.62
N LEU A 284 6.56 -17.39 -18.61
CA LEU A 284 5.45 -18.33 -18.63
C LEU A 284 4.15 -17.60 -18.39
N VAL A 285 3.08 -18.10 -19.00
CA VAL A 285 1.72 -17.57 -18.85
C VAL A 285 0.82 -18.64 -18.26
N ARG A 286 -0.07 -18.27 -17.33
CA ARG A 286 -1.12 -19.13 -16.78
C ARG A 286 -2.49 -18.50 -16.98
N GLN A 287 -3.40 -19.26 -17.54
CA GLN A 287 -4.80 -18.87 -17.69
C GLN A 287 -5.56 -19.08 -16.36
N ALA A 288 -6.56 -18.26 -16.11
CA ALA A 288 -7.48 -18.46 -14.99
C ALA A 288 -8.43 -19.64 -15.28
N ASN A 289 -7.88 -20.85 -15.22
CA ASN A 289 -8.58 -22.09 -15.56
C ASN A 289 -8.22 -23.20 -14.54
N ASP A 290 -9.24 -23.92 -14.08
CA ASP A 290 -9.09 -24.99 -13.08
C ASP A 290 -8.30 -26.21 -13.59
N SER A 291 -8.22 -26.42 -14.91
CA SER A 291 -7.46 -27.50 -15.53
C SER A 291 -5.96 -27.18 -15.74
N GLU A 292 -5.55 -25.94 -15.54
CA GLU A 292 -4.16 -25.52 -15.62
C GLU A 292 -3.36 -26.00 -14.40
N PRO A 293 -2.02 -26.07 -14.49
CA PRO A 293 -1.19 -26.33 -13.32
C PRO A 293 -1.43 -25.28 -12.23
N PHE A 294 -1.49 -25.72 -10.98
CA PHE A 294 -1.72 -24.83 -9.83
C PHE A 294 -0.66 -23.75 -9.72
N SER A 295 -1.10 -22.50 -9.57
CA SER A 295 -0.28 -21.38 -9.18
C SER A 295 -1.06 -20.39 -8.32
N ALA A 296 -0.43 -19.88 -7.26
CA ALA A 296 -1.03 -18.96 -6.31
C ALA A 296 0.03 -18.03 -5.71
N LEU A 297 -0.41 -16.86 -5.25
CA LEU A 297 0.42 -15.87 -4.57
C LEU A 297 -0.04 -15.73 -3.11
N ALA A 298 0.87 -15.96 -2.17
CA ALA A 298 0.66 -15.67 -0.76
C ALA A 298 0.79 -14.15 -0.55
N PHE A 299 -0.32 -13.48 -0.24
CA PHE A 299 -0.32 -12.01 -0.16
C PHE A 299 -0.46 -11.46 1.27
N LYS A 300 -0.85 -12.31 2.22
CA LYS A 300 -0.97 -11.92 3.63
C LYS A 300 -0.70 -13.09 4.56
N ILE A 301 0.08 -12.82 5.59
CA ILE A 301 0.28 -13.74 6.72
C ILE A 301 -0.42 -13.17 7.95
N MET A 302 -1.05 -14.00 8.73
CA MET A 302 -1.66 -13.64 10.01
C MET A 302 -1.39 -14.71 11.04
N THR A 303 -1.11 -14.33 12.26
CA THR A 303 -1.00 -15.27 13.38
C THR A 303 -2.33 -15.37 14.09
N ASP A 304 -2.87 -16.56 14.15
CA ASP A 304 -4.10 -16.87 14.87
C ASP A 304 -3.78 -17.65 16.15
N PRO A 305 -4.35 -17.29 17.31
CA PRO A 305 -4.05 -17.96 18.59
C PRO A 305 -4.39 -19.46 18.60
N PHE A 306 -5.35 -19.89 17.77
CA PHE A 306 -5.85 -21.28 17.75
C PHE A 306 -5.37 -22.08 16.56
N ALA A 307 -5.29 -21.46 15.39
CA ALA A 307 -4.88 -22.12 14.15
C ALA A 307 -3.38 -21.98 13.85
N GLY A 308 -2.69 -21.11 14.57
CA GLY A 308 -1.30 -20.77 14.30
C GLY A 308 -1.16 -19.82 13.11
N GLN A 309 -0.21 -20.08 12.22
CA GLN A 309 -0.01 -19.23 11.03
C GLN A 309 -1.10 -19.51 9.99
N LEU A 310 -1.79 -18.46 9.59
CA LEU A 310 -2.71 -18.41 8.46
C LEU A 310 -2.04 -17.72 7.29
N THR A 311 -1.95 -18.40 6.16
CA THR A 311 -1.40 -17.84 4.92
C THR A 311 -2.55 -17.58 3.95
N TYR A 312 -2.87 -16.30 3.72
CA TYR A 312 -3.85 -15.91 2.72
C TYR A 312 -3.20 -15.92 1.34
N PHE A 313 -3.87 -16.54 0.40
CA PHE A 313 -3.36 -16.66 -0.97
C PHE A 313 -4.48 -16.49 -1.99
N ARG A 314 -4.10 -15.99 -3.17
CA ARG A 314 -4.94 -15.96 -4.36
C ARG A 314 -4.51 -17.04 -5.32
N VAL A 315 -5.46 -17.85 -5.78
CA VAL A 315 -5.26 -18.82 -6.85
C VAL A 315 -5.37 -18.13 -8.20
N TYR A 316 -4.34 -18.23 -9.02
CA TYR A 316 -4.35 -17.70 -10.39
C TYR A 316 -4.68 -18.76 -11.42
N SER A 317 -4.27 -20.02 -11.19
CA SER A 317 -4.56 -21.16 -12.08
C SER A 317 -4.65 -22.46 -11.31
N GLY A 318 -5.36 -23.42 -11.87
CA GLY A 318 -5.49 -24.76 -11.31
C GLY A 318 -6.38 -24.83 -10.08
N THR A 319 -6.36 -25.98 -9.45
CA THR A 319 -7.12 -26.28 -8.21
C THR A 319 -6.18 -26.77 -7.12
N LEU A 320 -6.58 -26.58 -5.86
CA LEU A 320 -5.84 -27.06 -4.70
C LEU A 320 -6.77 -27.69 -3.69
N LYS A 321 -6.44 -28.91 -3.25
CA LYS A 321 -7.19 -29.67 -2.24
C LYS A 321 -6.49 -29.69 -0.89
N THR A 322 -7.27 -29.75 0.17
CA THR A 322 -6.77 -29.99 1.52
C THR A 322 -5.90 -31.25 1.56
N GLY A 323 -4.79 -31.20 2.29
CA GLY A 323 -3.84 -32.32 2.45
C GLY A 323 -2.80 -32.47 1.35
N THR A 324 -2.89 -31.69 0.24
CA THR A 324 -1.89 -31.73 -0.83
C THR A 324 -0.59 -31.01 -0.44
N THR A 325 0.47 -31.35 -1.15
CA THR A 325 1.77 -30.67 -1.04
C THR A 325 1.91 -29.68 -2.18
N VAL A 326 2.28 -28.46 -1.86
CA VAL A 326 2.62 -27.40 -2.80
C VAL A 326 4.11 -27.08 -2.75
N TYR A 327 4.61 -26.52 -3.82
CA TYR A 327 6.00 -26.06 -3.92
C TYR A 327 6.06 -24.54 -3.74
N ASN A 328 6.72 -24.12 -2.67
CA ASN A 328 7.06 -22.72 -2.47
C ASN A 328 8.33 -22.43 -3.27
N ILE A 329 8.16 -21.87 -4.47
CA ILE A 329 9.26 -21.69 -5.41
C ILE A 329 10.18 -20.55 -4.98
N THR A 330 9.66 -19.54 -4.32
CA THR A 330 10.45 -18.41 -3.80
C THR A 330 11.51 -18.86 -2.80
N LYS A 331 11.18 -19.90 -2.01
CA LYS A 331 12.06 -20.46 -0.96
C LYS A 331 12.65 -21.80 -1.31
N ASN A 332 12.30 -22.36 -2.46
CA ASN A 332 12.73 -23.69 -2.88
C ASN A 332 12.39 -24.78 -1.84
N THR A 333 11.16 -24.76 -1.29
CA THR A 333 10.71 -25.69 -0.26
C THR A 333 9.36 -26.29 -0.60
N LYS A 334 9.16 -27.56 -0.16
CA LYS A 334 7.86 -28.24 -0.23
C LYS A 334 7.11 -28.00 1.07
N GLU A 335 5.85 -27.57 0.94
CA GLU A 335 4.99 -27.32 2.09
C GLU A 335 3.67 -28.08 1.95
N ARG A 336 3.15 -28.58 3.06
CA ARG A 336 1.89 -29.33 3.06
C ARG A 336 0.75 -28.44 3.53
N ILE A 337 -0.32 -28.39 2.75
CA ILE A 337 -1.58 -27.76 3.14
C ILE A 337 -2.26 -28.65 4.20
N GLY A 338 -2.36 -28.16 5.41
CA GLY A 338 -3.07 -28.88 6.49
C GLY A 338 -4.58 -28.74 6.34
N ARG A 339 -5.06 -27.49 6.27
CA ARG A 339 -6.47 -27.14 6.06
C ARG A 339 -6.57 -25.95 5.11
N LEU A 340 -7.66 -25.90 4.35
CA LEU A 340 -8.07 -24.74 3.57
C LEU A 340 -9.25 -24.08 4.27
N LEU A 341 -9.22 -22.77 4.35
CA LEU A 341 -10.21 -21.98 5.07
C LEU A 341 -10.75 -20.87 4.17
N LYS A 342 -12.07 -20.74 4.16
CA LYS A 342 -12.76 -19.54 3.69
C LYS A 342 -12.90 -18.60 4.86
N MET A 343 -12.51 -17.37 4.66
CA MET A 343 -12.47 -16.37 5.73
C MET A 343 -13.65 -15.41 5.63
N HIS A 344 -14.21 -15.08 6.78
CA HIS A 344 -15.20 -14.02 6.95
C HIS A 344 -14.73 -13.11 8.09
N ALA A 345 -13.83 -12.18 7.77
CA ALA A 345 -13.03 -11.43 8.73
C ALA A 345 -12.23 -12.37 9.64
N ASN A 346 -12.60 -12.51 10.93
CA ASN A 346 -11.97 -13.42 11.89
C ASN A 346 -12.68 -14.80 12.01
N LYS A 347 -13.85 -14.99 11.36
CA LYS A 347 -14.53 -16.29 11.33
C LYS A 347 -13.97 -17.17 10.22
N ARG A 348 -13.94 -18.46 10.45
CA ARG A 348 -13.34 -19.47 9.58
C ARG A 348 -14.36 -20.54 9.22
N GLU A 349 -14.37 -20.93 7.97
CA GLU A 349 -15.13 -22.06 7.44
C GLU A 349 -14.14 -22.99 6.74
N ASP A 350 -14.10 -24.28 7.15
CA ASP A 350 -13.26 -25.28 6.49
C ASP A 350 -13.83 -25.60 5.10
N ILE A 351 -12.96 -25.64 4.11
CA ILE A 351 -13.29 -25.99 2.73
C ILE A 351 -12.32 -27.06 2.23
N ASP A 352 -12.82 -27.93 1.33
CA ASP A 352 -12.02 -29.05 0.83
C ASP A 352 -11.13 -28.67 -0.35
N GLU A 353 -11.56 -27.69 -1.16
CA GLU A 353 -10.93 -27.35 -2.44
C GLU A 353 -11.09 -25.85 -2.75
N VAL A 354 -10.12 -25.30 -3.47
CA VAL A 354 -10.14 -23.94 -4.04
C VAL A 354 -9.84 -23.99 -5.53
N TYR A 355 -10.35 -23.00 -6.27
CA TYR A 355 -10.35 -22.92 -7.73
C TYR A 355 -9.64 -21.65 -8.22
N ALA A 356 -9.35 -21.58 -9.52
CA ALA A 356 -8.78 -20.41 -10.14
C ALA A 356 -9.65 -19.15 -9.87
N GLY A 357 -9.04 -18.06 -9.42
CA GLY A 357 -9.71 -16.82 -9.00
C GLY A 357 -10.09 -16.76 -7.51
N ASP A 358 -9.99 -17.87 -6.76
CA ASP A 358 -10.32 -17.89 -5.34
C ASP A 358 -9.30 -17.15 -4.47
N ILE A 359 -9.82 -16.58 -3.38
CA ILE A 359 -9.04 -16.08 -2.26
C ILE A 359 -9.39 -16.94 -1.05
N ALA A 360 -8.38 -17.57 -0.47
CA ALA A 360 -8.54 -18.46 0.70
C ALA A 360 -7.36 -18.31 1.65
N ALA A 361 -7.48 -18.93 2.83
CA ALA A 361 -6.38 -19.07 3.77
C ALA A 361 -5.99 -20.53 3.93
N ALA A 362 -4.70 -20.80 4.11
CA ALA A 362 -4.18 -22.11 4.40
C ALA A 362 -3.55 -22.18 5.79
N VAL A 363 -3.77 -23.30 6.48
CA VAL A 363 -3.05 -23.70 7.69
C VAL A 363 -2.03 -24.76 7.32
N GLY A 364 -0.82 -24.66 7.87
CA GLY A 364 0.23 -25.66 7.66
C GLY A 364 1.42 -25.16 6.85
N LEU A 365 1.33 -24.03 6.19
CA LEU A 365 2.42 -23.38 5.47
C LEU A 365 3.34 -22.66 6.47
N LYS A 366 4.29 -23.39 7.07
CA LYS A 366 5.14 -22.84 8.16
C LYS A 366 6.24 -21.92 7.68
N GLY A 367 6.72 -22.12 6.47
CA GLY A 367 7.81 -21.36 5.87
C GLY A 367 7.34 -20.22 4.98
N ALA A 368 6.06 -20.16 4.60
CA ALA A 368 5.54 -19.17 3.69
C ALA A 368 5.57 -17.76 4.30
N THR A 369 5.93 -16.78 3.48
CA THR A 369 5.90 -15.35 3.79
C THR A 369 5.10 -14.58 2.74
N THR A 370 4.74 -13.34 3.05
CA THR A 370 4.03 -12.47 2.12
C THR A 370 4.88 -12.24 0.86
N GLY A 371 4.29 -12.46 -0.31
CA GLY A 371 4.96 -12.37 -1.61
C GLY A 371 5.46 -13.70 -2.16
N ASP A 372 5.38 -14.80 -1.39
CA ASP A 372 5.81 -16.10 -1.88
C ASP A 372 4.85 -16.66 -2.94
N THR A 373 5.42 -17.27 -3.97
CA THR A 373 4.66 -18.00 -4.98
C THR A 373 4.56 -19.47 -4.61
N LEU A 374 3.34 -19.98 -4.60
CA LEU A 374 3.00 -21.40 -4.39
C LEU A 374 2.57 -22.00 -5.73
N CYS A 375 3.17 -23.11 -6.14
CA CYS A 375 2.87 -23.73 -7.43
C CYS A 375 2.94 -25.26 -7.40
N ASP A 376 2.59 -25.87 -8.53
CA ASP A 376 2.84 -27.28 -8.80
C ASP A 376 4.36 -27.49 -9.02
N GLU A 377 4.94 -28.46 -8.32
CA GLU A 377 6.36 -28.79 -8.43
C GLU A 377 6.79 -29.20 -9.85
N LYS A 378 5.91 -29.86 -10.59
CA LYS A 378 6.20 -30.34 -11.95
C LYS A 378 6.12 -29.23 -13.01
N HIS A 379 5.43 -28.16 -12.71
CA HIS A 379 5.22 -27.02 -13.60
C HIS A 379 5.55 -25.71 -12.86
N PRO A 380 6.82 -25.52 -12.45
CA PRO A 380 7.21 -24.40 -11.64
C PRO A 380 7.00 -23.07 -12.37
N ILE A 381 6.53 -22.08 -11.65
CA ILE A 381 6.40 -20.70 -12.11
C ILE A 381 6.66 -19.76 -10.92
N LEU A 382 7.50 -18.78 -11.12
CA LEU A 382 7.72 -17.69 -10.17
C LEU A 382 6.91 -16.48 -10.63
N LEU A 383 5.90 -16.10 -9.88
CA LEU A 383 5.13 -14.88 -10.13
C LEU A 383 5.95 -13.66 -9.70
N GLU A 384 5.51 -12.48 -10.16
CA GLU A 384 6.19 -11.23 -9.82
C GLU A 384 6.35 -11.05 -8.31
N VAL A 385 7.57 -10.72 -7.88
CA VAL A 385 7.90 -10.50 -6.47
C VAL A 385 7.36 -9.15 -6.02
N MET A 386 6.64 -9.11 -4.89
CA MET A 386 6.20 -7.87 -4.26
C MET A 386 7.39 -7.08 -3.73
N LYS A 387 7.45 -5.79 -4.08
CA LYS A 387 8.42 -4.86 -3.51
C LYS A 387 7.75 -4.07 -2.39
N PHE A 388 8.32 -4.15 -1.20
CA PHE A 388 7.78 -3.45 -0.03
C PHE A 388 8.57 -2.15 0.23
N PRO A 389 7.89 -1.08 0.67
CA PRO A 389 8.57 0.16 1.03
C PRO A 389 9.47 -0.03 2.25
N GLU A 390 10.57 0.71 2.29
CA GLU A 390 11.44 0.76 3.45
C GLU A 390 10.77 1.54 4.60
N PRO A 391 10.90 1.06 5.86
CA PRO A 391 10.39 1.80 7.01
C PRO A 391 11.06 3.17 7.14
N VAL A 392 10.29 4.15 7.62
CA VAL A 392 10.74 5.56 7.70
C VAL A 392 11.00 6.04 9.11
N ILE A 393 10.42 5.40 10.13
CA ILE A 393 10.67 5.74 11.54
C ILE A 393 11.17 4.53 12.31
N SER A 394 11.91 4.79 13.37
CA SER A 394 12.42 3.75 14.27
C SER A 394 12.26 4.19 15.74
N MET A 395 12.02 3.22 16.62
CA MET A 395 12.02 3.42 18.06
C MET A 395 12.73 2.27 18.77
N ALA A 396 13.31 2.55 19.91
CA ALA A 396 13.88 1.53 20.79
C ALA A 396 12.76 0.91 21.63
N ILE A 397 12.80 -0.41 21.78
CA ILE A 397 11.89 -1.15 22.65
C ILE A 397 12.70 -2.01 23.63
N GLU A 398 12.41 -1.88 24.91
CA GLU A 398 13.11 -2.57 25.99
C GLU A 398 12.12 -3.36 26.85
N PRO A 399 12.36 -4.65 27.08
CA PRO A 399 11.51 -5.45 27.95
C PRO A 399 11.64 -4.99 29.39
N LYS A 400 10.57 -4.96 30.16
CA LYS A 400 10.60 -4.58 31.57
C LYS A 400 11.24 -5.65 32.47
N THR A 401 11.13 -6.93 32.08
CA THR A 401 11.67 -8.05 32.84
C THR A 401 12.50 -8.99 31.98
N LYS A 402 13.35 -9.83 32.57
CA LYS A 402 14.10 -10.88 31.85
C LYS A 402 13.18 -11.90 31.17
N GLN A 403 12.03 -12.19 31.78
CA GLN A 403 11.04 -13.10 31.18
C GLN A 403 10.40 -12.50 29.95
N ASP A 404 10.20 -11.18 29.92
CA ASP A 404 9.66 -10.47 28.77
C ASP A 404 10.68 -10.41 27.62
N GLN A 405 11.98 -10.49 27.89
CA GLN A 405 13.02 -10.45 26.86
C GLN A 405 12.92 -11.63 25.87
N GLU A 406 12.73 -12.85 26.38
CA GLU A 406 12.57 -14.03 25.51
C GLU A 406 11.26 -13.96 24.71
N LYS A 407 10.18 -13.55 25.37
CA LYS A 407 8.88 -13.37 24.74
C LYS A 407 8.90 -12.25 23.70
N LEU A 408 9.59 -11.15 23.98
CA LEU A 408 9.70 -10.00 23.07
C LEU A 408 10.29 -10.41 21.73
N GLY A 409 11.45 -11.10 21.74
CA GLY A 409 12.08 -11.55 20.49
C GLY A 409 11.16 -12.43 19.64
N PHE A 410 10.52 -13.42 20.26
CA PHE A 410 9.57 -14.30 19.57
C PHE A 410 8.34 -13.55 19.02
N SER A 411 7.78 -12.64 19.80
CA SER A 411 6.59 -11.87 19.40
C SER A 411 6.90 -10.89 18.28
N LEU A 412 8.04 -10.19 18.37
CA LEU A 412 8.50 -9.29 17.31
C LEU A 412 8.78 -10.04 16.01
N GLN A 413 9.35 -11.24 16.07
CA GLN A 413 9.57 -12.06 14.88
C GLN A 413 8.25 -12.47 14.22
N LYS A 414 7.22 -12.81 15.00
CA LYS A 414 5.89 -13.10 14.46
C LYS A 414 5.25 -11.90 13.79
N LEU A 415 5.31 -10.73 14.43
CA LEU A 415 4.79 -9.49 13.87
C LEU A 415 5.53 -9.10 12.57
N ALA A 416 6.85 -9.30 12.51
CA ALA A 416 7.63 -9.07 11.29
C ALA A 416 7.31 -10.07 10.16
N GLN A 417 6.84 -11.27 10.47
CA GLN A 417 6.35 -12.22 9.46
C GLN A 417 4.98 -11.78 8.89
N GLU A 418 4.13 -11.15 9.70
CA GLU A 418 2.83 -10.64 9.27
C GLU A 418 2.97 -9.38 8.41
N ASP A 419 3.88 -8.50 8.78
CA ASP A 419 4.07 -7.19 8.15
C ASP A 419 5.50 -7.01 7.61
N PRO A 420 5.71 -7.13 6.30
CA PRO A 420 7.02 -6.96 5.68
C PRO A 420 7.60 -5.54 5.78
N SER A 421 6.78 -4.52 6.09
CA SER A 421 7.25 -3.14 6.34
C SER A 421 7.71 -2.91 7.77
N PHE A 422 7.42 -3.86 8.66
CA PHE A 422 7.91 -3.85 10.03
C PHE A 422 9.24 -4.59 10.13
N ARG A 423 10.28 -3.92 10.61
CA ARG A 423 11.61 -4.50 10.78
C ARG A 423 12.06 -4.45 12.21
N VAL A 424 12.80 -5.47 12.58
CA VAL A 424 13.41 -5.60 13.90
C VAL A 424 14.90 -5.82 13.72
N ARG A 425 15.70 -5.03 14.43
CA ARG A 425 17.15 -5.22 14.50
C ARG A 425 17.63 -5.03 15.94
N THR A 426 18.72 -5.67 16.29
CA THR A 426 19.46 -5.34 17.50
C THR A 426 20.59 -4.40 17.11
N ASP A 427 20.73 -3.32 17.84
CA ASP A 427 21.86 -2.42 17.70
C ASP A 427 23.08 -3.02 18.40
N ASP A 428 24.16 -3.22 17.64
CA ASP A 428 25.36 -3.92 18.14
C ASP A 428 26.14 -3.10 19.19
N GLU A 429 26.01 -1.76 19.16
CA GLU A 429 26.71 -0.88 20.08
C GLU A 429 25.93 -0.69 21.38
N THR A 430 24.62 -0.48 21.29
CA THR A 430 23.75 -0.21 22.43
C THR A 430 23.07 -1.45 23.00
N ALA A 431 23.13 -2.57 22.28
CA ALA A 431 22.37 -3.79 22.54
C ALA A 431 20.85 -3.59 22.65
N GLN A 432 20.34 -2.45 22.16
CA GLN A 432 18.94 -2.13 22.14
C GLN A 432 18.23 -2.87 20.99
N THR A 433 17.03 -3.31 21.24
CA THR A 433 16.13 -3.78 20.17
C THR A 433 15.48 -2.58 19.52
N ILE A 434 15.75 -2.38 18.23
CA ILE A 434 15.18 -1.30 17.42
C ILE A 434 14.07 -1.88 16.55
N ILE A 435 12.90 -1.29 16.65
CA ILE A 435 11.75 -1.56 15.78
C ILE A 435 11.57 -0.40 14.80
N SER A 436 11.29 -0.74 13.53
CA SER A 436 11.13 0.25 12.46
C SER A 436 9.83 0.02 11.72
N GLY A 437 9.14 1.08 11.34
CA GLY A 437 7.84 1.01 10.66
C GLY A 437 7.55 2.22 9.78
N MET A 438 6.36 2.24 9.19
CA MET A 438 5.95 3.22 8.19
C MET A 438 5.53 4.57 8.79
N GLY A 439 5.13 4.59 10.06
CA GLY A 439 4.68 5.80 10.73
C GLY A 439 4.49 5.59 12.23
N GLU A 440 4.18 6.68 12.95
CA GLU A 440 4.00 6.67 14.40
C GLU A 440 2.84 5.74 14.81
N LEU A 441 1.70 5.88 14.12
CA LEU A 441 0.52 5.05 14.38
C LEU A 441 0.82 3.57 14.12
N HIS A 442 1.58 3.25 13.08
CA HIS A 442 1.95 1.87 12.78
C HIS A 442 2.74 1.25 13.95
N LEU A 443 3.80 1.91 14.43
CA LEU A 443 4.60 1.41 15.55
C LEU A 443 3.81 1.38 16.87
N GLU A 444 2.92 2.35 17.09
CA GLU A 444 2.03 2.36 18.25
C GLU A 444 1.10 1.13 18.27
N ILE A 445 0.52 0.76 17.12
CA ILE A 445 -0.29 -0.45 16.98
C ILE A 445 0.53 -1.72 17.23
N ILE A 446 1.75 -1.80 16.69
CA ILE A 446 2.65 -2.95 16.92
C ILE A 446 2.95 -3.11 18.41
N VAL A 447 3.27 -2.02 19.10
CA VAL A 447 3.53 -2.04 20.55
C VAL A 447 2.28 -2.43 21.35
N ASP A 448 1.13 -1.91 20.99
CA ASP A 448 -0.14 -2.26 21.62
C ASP A 448 -0.49 -3.75 21.42
N ARG A 449 -0.25 -4.30 20.23
CA ARG A 449 -0.39 -5.73 19.94
C ARG A 449 0.57 -6.58 20.79
N LEU A 450 1.82 -6.16 20.96
CA LEU A 450 2.78 -6.84 21.85
C LEU A 450 2.22 -6.95 23.26
N MET A 451 1.64 -5.87 23.79
CA MET A 451 1.09 -5.85 25.14
C MET A 451 -0.20 -6.67 25.25
N ARG A 452 -1.15 -6.51 24.32
CA ARG A 452 -2.49 -7.15 24.41
C ARG A 452 -2.49 -8.60 23.96
N GLU A 453 -1.89 -8.91 22.81
CA GLU A 453 -1.95 -10.25 22.21
C GLU A 453 -0.87 -11.18 22.79
N PHE A 454 0.35 -10.68 22.94
CA PHE A 454 1.50 -11.49 23.38
C PHE A 454 1.81 -11.37 24.88
N LYS A 455 1.13 -10.44 25.58
CA LYS A 455 1.33 -10.21 27.03
C LYS A 455 2.81 -9.92 27.36
N VAL A 456 3.45 -9.07 26.56
CA VAL A 456 4.83 -8.60 26.74
C VAL A 456 4.79 -7.17 27.24
N GLU A 457 5.36 -6.91 28.42
CA GLU A 457 5.53 -5.57 28.95
C GLU A 457 6.87 -5.01 28.50
N ALA A 458 6.83 -3.88 27.82
CA ALA A 458 8.02 -3.20 27.31
C ALA A 458 7.96 -1.69 27.54
N ASN A 459 9.13 -1.07 27.73
CA ASN A 459 9.31 0.37 27.65
C ASN A 459 9.62 0.73 26.21
N VAL A 460 9.02 1.82 25.74
CA VAL A 460 9.21 2.31 24.38
C VAL A 460 9.92 3.65 24.44
N GLY A 461 11.03 3.76 23.70
CA GLY A 461 11.75 5.02 23.54
C GLY A 461 11.04 5.97 22.58
N LYS A 462 11.53 7.22 22.50
CA LYS A 462 11.04 8.15 21.46
C LYS A 462 11.29 7.55 20.09
N PRO A 463 10.39 7.76 19.13
CA PRO A 463 10.62 7.34 17.76
C PRO A 463 11.90 7.95 17.22
N GLU A 464 12.71 7.15 16.54
CA GLU A 464 13.92 7.64 15.89
C GLU A 464 13.66 7.84 14.39
N VAL A 465 14.30 8.85 13.83
CA VAL A 465 14.21 9.17 12.43
C VAL A 465 15.23 8.35 11.65
N ALA A 466 14.80 7.66 10.61
CA ALA A 466 15.69 6.95 9.71
C ALA A 466 16.43 7.93 8.80
N TYR A 467 17.49 8.52 9.31
CA TYR A 467 18.40 9.33 8.52
C TYR A 467 19.10 8.49 7.45
N ARG A 468 19.54 9.16 6.40
CA ARG A 468 20.36 8.58 5.32
C ARG A 468 21.58 9.44 5.09
N GLU A 469 22.59 8.86 4.49
CA GLU A 469 23.76 9.60 4.03
C GLU A 469 23.79 9.68 2.50
N THR A 470 24.41 10.70 1.95
CA THR A 470 24.70 10.84 0.53
C THR A 470 25.99 11.61 0.35
N ILE A 471 26.45 11.79 -0.89
CA ILE A 471 27.58 12.63 -1.25
C ILE A 471 27.12 13.75 -2.19
N ARG A 472 27.85 14.87 -2.20
CA ARG A 472 27.47 16.07 -2.98
C ARG A 472 28.40 16.35 -4.14
N ARG A 473 29.57 15.71 -4.17
CA ARG A 473 30.61 15.95 -5.17
C ARG A 473 31.15 14.62 -5.68
N HIS A 474 31.77 14.70 -6.84
CA HIS A 474 32.59 13.62 -7.38
C HIS A 474 33.92 13.55 -6.63
N ALA A 475 34.39 12.33 -6.37
CA ALA A 475 35.74 12.08 -5.86
C ALA A 475 36.29 10.75 -6.41
N GLU A 476 37.60 10.72 -6.55
CA GLU A 476 38.33 9.50 -6.85
C GLU A 476 39.10 9.05 -5.60
N ALA A 477 39.13 7.76 -5.36
CA ALA A 477 39.80 7.19 -4.20
C ALA A 477 40.43 5.83 -4.52
N GLU A 478 41.54 5.58 -3.88
CA GLU A 478 42.27 4.32 -3.93
C GLU A 478 41.94 3.49 -2.69
N GLY A 479 41.54 2.24 -2.89
CA GLY A 479 41.35 1.27 -1.80
C GLY A 479 42.43 0.17 -1.94
N LYS A 480 43.28 0.06 -0.93
CA LYS A 480 44.34 -0.92 -0.93
C LYS A 480 44.39 -1.71 0.36
N TYR A 481 44.29 -3.02 0.23
CA TYR A 481 44.35 -3.93 1.36
C TYR A 481 45.47 -4.93 1.17
N ILE A 482 46.46 -4.88 2.05
CA ILE A 482 47.61 -5.78 2.05
C ILE A 482 47.75 -6.34 3.45
N LYS A 483 47.78 -7.66 3.58
CA LYS A 483 48.04 -8.34 4.83
C LYS A 483 48.98 -9.52 4.59
N GLN A 484 50.12 -9.52 5.26
CA GLN A 484 51.06 -10.62 5.25
C GLN A 484 51.12 -11.24 6.64
N THR A 485 50.71 -12.49 6.75
CA THR A 485 50.79 -13.28 7.99
C THR A 485 51.42 -14.61 7.63
N GLY A 486 52.67 -14.83 7.95
CA GLY A 486 53.44 -16.10 7.97
C GLY A 486 52.99 -17.28 7.05
N GLY A 487 52.31 -17.00 5.95
CA GLY A 487 51.74 -17.94 4.96
C GLY A 487 51.28 -17.19 3.73
N ARG A 488 50.20 -17.65 3.08
CA ARG A 488 49.59 -17.00 1.90
C ARG A 488 49.07 -15.60 2.30
N GLY A 489 49.57 -14.56 1.65
CA GLY A 489 49.19 -13.17 1.87
C GLY A 489 47.78 -12.85 1.39
N GLN A 490 47.33 -11.63 1.64
CA GLN A 490 46.08 -11.08 1.09
C GLN A 490 46.39 -9.77 0.37
N TYR A 491 45.98 -9.64 -0.86
CA TYR A 491 46.19 -8.47 -1.68
C TYR A 491 44.90 -8.09 -2.44
N GLY A 492 44.44 -6.86 -2.26
CA GLY A 492 43.35 -6.26 -3.03
C GLY A 492 43.66 -4.78 -3.26
N HIS A 493 43.53 -4.31 -4.50
CA HIS A 493 43.76 -2.93 -4.86
C HIS A 493 42.76 -2.48 -5.92
N VAL A 494 42.02 -1.42 -5.63
CA VAL A 494 40.97 -0.87 -6.49
C VAL A 494 41.07 0.66 -6.53
N ILE A 495 40.78 1.24 -7.68
CA ILE A 495 40.58 2.68 -7.86
C ILE A 495 39.14 2.89 -8.23
N LEU A 496 38.46 3.67 -7.41
CA LEU A 496 37.00 3.93 -7.49
C LEU A 496 36.77 5.42 -7.73
N THR A 497 35.76 5.72 -8.55
CA THR A 497 35.14 7.04 -8.51
C THR A 497 33.76 6.93 -7.86
N VAL A 498 33.47 7.88 -6.98
CA VAL A 498 32.16 8.04 -6.36
C VAL A 498 31.54 9.36 -6.81
N GLU A 499 30.30 9.33 -7.21
CA GLU A 499 29.57 10.52 -7.64
C GLU A 499 28.11 10.46 -7.19
N PRO A 500 27.45 11.61 -6.92
CA PRO A 500 26.04 11.61 -6.57
C PRO A 500 25.20 11.17 -7.75
N SER A 501 24.19 10.33 -7.47
CA SER A 501 23.11 10.01 -8.41
C SER A 501 21.94 10.97 -8.26
N GLU A 502 21.01 10.94 -9.21
CA GLU A 502 19.74 11.67 -9.08
C GLU A 502 18.95 11.14 -7.86
N PRO A 503 18.29 12.04 -7.13
CA PRO A 503 17.50 11.63 -5.97
C PRO A 503 16.49 10.53 -6.30
N GLY A 504 16.51 9.45 -5.51
CA GLY A 504 15.61 8.31 -5.66
C GLY A 504 16.09 7.21 -6.62
N LYS A 505 17.20 7.39 -7.34
CA LYS A 505 17.79 6.33 -8.18
C LYS A 505 18.47 5.21 -7.39
N GLY A 506 18.84 5.47 -6.14
CA GLY A 506 19.49 4.49 -5.29
C GLY A 506 20.97 4.25 -5.68
N PHE A 507 21.43 3.02 -5.52
CA PHE A 507 22.81 2.62 -5.77
C PHE A 507 23.01 2.17 -7.22
N GLU A 508 24.03 2.70 -7.86
CA GLU A 508 24.45 2.31 -9.20
C GLU A 508 25.94 1.90 -9.19
N PHE A 509 26.21 0.70 -9.68
CA PHE A 509 27.57 0.19 -9.78
C PHE A 509 27.96 0.04 -11.25
N VAL A 510 29.10 0.63 -11.63
CA VAL A 510 29.61 0.62 -13.02
C VAL A 510 31.02 0.08 -13.04
N ASN A 511 31.25 -0.91 -13.90
CA ASN A 511 32.58 -1.45 -14.14
C ASN A 511 33.18 -0.84 -15.45
N LYS A 512 34.26 -0.08 -15.31
CA LYS A 512 35.04 0.48 -16.44
C LYS A 512 36.46 -0.01 -16.47
N VAL A 513 36.80 -1.12 -15.80
CA VAL A 513 38.15 -1.70 -15.82
C VAL A 513 38.50 -2.16 -17.23
N VAL A 514 39.64 -1.70 -17.75
CA VAL A 514 40.14 -2.03 -19.07
C VAL A 514 41.47 -2.75 -18.92
N GLY A 515 41.79 -3.68 -19.87
CA GLY A 515 43.08 -4.35 -19.91
C GLY A 515 43.29 -5.48 -18.89
N GLY A 516 42.28 -5.87 -18.14
CA GLY A 516 42.37 -7.01 -17.22
C GLY A 516 43.20 -6.74 -15.95
N THR A 517 43.35 -5.47 -15.58
CA THR A 517 44.08 -5.07 -14.35
C THR A 517 43.41 -5.62 -13.07
N ILE A 518 42.12 -5.90 -13.14
CA ILE A 518 41.36 -6.67 -12.13
C ILE A 518 40.68 -7.85 -12.84
N PRO A 519 40.93 -9.11 -12.44
CA PRO A 519 40.21 -10.27 -12.97
C PRO A 519 38.70 -10.14 -12.78
N ARG A 520 37.90 -10.56 -13.76
CA ARG A 520 36.43 -10.41 -13.76
C ARG A 520 35.77 -11.08 -12.57
N GLU A 521 36.33 -12.16 -12.07
CA GLU A 521 35.84 -12.92 -10.91
C GLU A 521 35.82 -12.11 -9.62
N TYR A 522 36.62 -11.05 -9.49
CA TYR A 522 36.64 -10.19 -8.28
C TYR A 522 35.68 -8.99 -8.34
N ILE A 523 35.13 -8.67 -9.50
CA ILE A 523 34.18 -7.55 -9.64
C ILE A 523 32.94 -7.70 -8.75
N PRO A 524 32.31 -8.88 -8.65
CA PRO A 524 31.18 -9.06 -7.71
C PRO A 524 31.58 -8.86 -6.23
N ALA A 525 32.80 -9.24 -5.86
CA ALA A 525 33.32 -9.03 -4.51
C ALA A 525 33.53 -7.53 -4.20
N ILE A 526 34.00 -6.76 -5.18
CA ILE A 526 34.13 -5.30 -5.10
C ILE A 526 32.78 -4.65 -4.89
N GLU A 527 31.79 -4.98 -5.73
CA GLU A 527 30.41 -4.47 -5.59
C GLU A 527 29.84 -4.80 -4.20
N LYS A 528 30.00 -6.04 -3.74
CA LYS A 528 29.55 -6.48 -2.42
C LYS A 528 30.20 -5.68 -1.29
N GLY A 529 31.52 -5.41 -1.39
CA GLY A 529 32.25 -4.60 -0.40
C GLY A 529 31.75 -3.15 -0.34
N VAL A 530 31.41 -2.57 -1.49
CA VAL A 530 30.80 -1.23 -1.58
C VAL A 530 29.40 -1.25 -0.95
N ARG A 531 28.54 -2.21 -1.31
CA ARG A 531 27.17 -2.33 -0.77
C ARG A 531 27.16 -2.47 0.75
N GLU A 532 27.96 -3.35 1.30
CA GLU A 532 28.03 -3.53 2.75
C GLU A 532 28.52 -2.26 3.45
N ARG A 533 29.44 -1.50 2.84
CA ARG A 533 29.90 -0.24 3.40
C ARG A 533 28.82 0.86 3.31
N MET A 534 28.02 0.86 2.25
CA MET A 534 26.88 1.77 2.15
C MET A 534 25.86 1.58 3.26
N GLU A 535 25.64 0.35 3.71
CA GLU A 535 24.71 0.08 4.82
C GLU A 535 25.18 0.68 6.16
N THR A 536 26.48 0.82 6.36
CA THR A 536 27.08 1.35 7.59
C THR A 536 27.42 2.85 7.51
N GLY A 537 27.25 3.46 6.33
CA GLY A 537 27.56 4.87 6.11
C GLY A 537 29.03 5.25 6.29
N VAL A 538 29.32 6.54 6.17
CA VAL A 538 30.69 7.09 6.30
C VAL A 538 30.76 8.32 7.21
N LEU A 539 29.63 8.92 7.57
CA LEU A 539 29.51 10.16 8.32
C LEU A 539 29.00 9.94 9.75
N ALA A 540 27.86 9.29 9.89
CA ALA A 540 27.19 9.09 11.17
C ALA A 540 26.67 7.66 11.37
N GLY A 541 27.01 6.73 10.47
CA GLY A 541 26.57 5.34 10.56
C GLY A 541 25.22 5.04 9.91
N TYR A 542 24.64 5.99 9.18
CA TYR A 542 23.37 5.77 8.49
C TYR A 542 23.56 5.23 7.06
N PRO A 543 22.66 4.37 6.58
CA PRO A 543 22.76 3.84 5.22
C PRO A 543 22.83 4.95 4.17
N MET A 544 23.74 4.78 3.22
CA MET A 544 23.91 5.72 2.10
C MET A 544 22.92 5.44 0.96
N ARG A 545 22.55 6.48 0.22
CA ARG A 545 21.71 6.36 -0.96
C ARG A 545 22.07 7.38 -2.04
N ASP A 546 21.58 7.11 -3.24
CA ASP A 546 21.75 7.97 -4.40
C ASP A 546 23.25 8.22 -4.72
N VAL A 547 24.01 7.11 -4.77
CA VAL A 547 25.44 7.12 -5.06
C VAL A 547 25.74 6.20 -6.22
N ARG A 548 26.48 6.72 -7.21
CA ARG A 548 27.05 5.94 -8.28
C ARG A 548 28.53 5.67 -7.98
N VAL A 549 28.91 4.41 -8.08
CA VAL A 549 30.31 3.97 -7.90
C VAL A 549 30.80 3.34 -9.20
N THR A 550 31.91 3.88 -9.71
CA THR A 550 32.54 3.33 -10.88
C THR A 550 33.93 2.78 -10.52
N VAL A 551 34.18 1.52 -10.81
CA VAL A 551 35.50 0.93 -10.72
C VAL A 551 36.26 1.29 -12.02
N ILE A 552 37.36 2.01 -11.90
CA ILE A 552 38.11 2.50 -13.06
C ILE A 552 39.40 1.73 -13.30
N ASP A 553 40.08 1.31 -12.23
CA ASP A 553 41.34 0.59 -12.31
C ASP A 553 41.64 -0.17 -11.01
N GLY A 554 42.76 -0.86 -10.97
CA GLY A 554 43.29 -1.56 -9.82
C GLY A 554 44.47 -2.46 -10.19
N SER A 555 44.86 -3.31 -9.26
CA SER A 555 45.87 -4.33 -9.53
C SER A 555 45.63 -5.58 -8.69
N TYR A 556 46.11 -6.70 -9.16
CA TYR A 556 46.04 -7.98 -8.47
C TYR A 556 47.42 -8.63 -8.36
N HIS A 557 47.53 -9.59 -7.46
CA HIS A 557 48.68 -10.42 -7.27
C HIS A 557 48.30 -11.88 -7.47
N ASP A 558 49.01 -12.59 -8.36
CA ASP A 558 48.64 -13.94 -8.80
C ASP A 558 48.42 -14.96 -7.66
N VAL A 559 49.13 -14.79 -6.53
CA VAL A 559 49.11 -15.73 -5.41
C VAL A 559 48.26 -15.21 -4.25
N ASP A 560 48.31 -13.90 -3.96
CA ASP A 560 47.77 -13.31 -2.72
C ASP A 560 46.40 -12.64 -2.92
N SER A 561 45.97 -12.47 -4.16
CA SER A 561 44.62 -11.91 -4.42
C SER A 561 43.53 -12.93 -4.19
N ASN A 562 42.46 -12.46 -3.57
CA ASN A 562 41.23 -13.24 -3.34
C ASN A 562 40.02 -12.30 -3.17
N GLU A 563 38.83 -12.87 -3.25
CA GLU A 563 37.56 -12.12 -3.17
C GLU A 563 37.47 -11.27 -1.89
N MET A 564 37.91 -11.81 -0.72
CA MET A 564 37.85 -11.10 0.55
C MET A 564 38.77 -9.88 0.56
N ALA A 565 39.96 -9.97 -0.01
CA ALA A 565 40.89 -8.86 -0.08
C ALA A 565 40.35 -7.72 -0.96
N PHE A 566 39.73 -8.05 -2.12
CA PHE A 566 39.11 -7.07 -2.99
C PHE A 566 37.84 -6.46 -2.35
N LYS A 567 37.05 -7.25 -1.62
CA LYS A 567 35.90 -6.77 -0.84
C LYS A 567 36.32 -5.72 0.18
N ILE A 568 37.37 -6.00 0.96
CA ILE A 568 37.89 -5.06 1.97
C ILE A 568 38.49 -3.82 1.30
N ALA A 569 39.29 -3.99 0.26
CA ALA A 569 39.88 -2.88 -0.49
C ALA A 569 38.79 -1.95 -1.06
N ALA A 570 37.73 -2.53 -1.63
CA ALA A 570 36.58 -1.77 -2.13
C ALA A 570 35.86 -0.99 -1.03
N SER A 571 35.64 -1.61 0.12
CA SER A 571 35.05 -0.95 1.29
C SER A 571 35.90 0.24 1.78
N MET A 572 37.24 0.07 1.82
CA MET A 572 38.15 1.15 2.21
C MET A 572 38.18 2.29 1.18
N GLY A 573 38.30 1.96 -0.09
CA GLY A 573 38.30 2.95 -1.17
C GLY A 573 36.98 3.73 -1.25
N PHE A 574 35.86 3.04 -1.13
CA PHE A 574 34.56 3.68 -1.07
C PHE A 574 34.43 4.65 0.13
N GLN A 575 34.85 4.22 1.30
CA GLN A 575 34.81 5.07 2.51
C GLN A 575 35.64 6.35 2.33
N ASP A 576 36.87 6.23 1.84
CA ASP A 576 37.75 7.37 1.60
C ASP A 576 37.18 8.29 0.51
N GLY A 577 36.70 7.71 -0.60
CA GLY A 577 36.06 8.46 -1.68
C GLY A 577 34.87 9.25 -1.20
N CYS A 578 33.95 8.63 -0.45
CA CYS A 578 32.78 9.32 0.07
C CYS A 578 33.14 10.43 1.07
N ARG A 579 34.17 10.25 1.90
CA ARG A 579 34.66 11.32 2.80
C ARG A 579 35.19 12.53 2.05
N ARG A 580 35.84 12.34 0.92
CA ARG A 580 36.33 13.43 0.05
C ARG A 580 35.20 14.03 -0.81
N ALA A 581 34.14 13.29 -1.05
CA ALA A 581 33.02 13.68 -1.88
C ALA A 581 31.99 14.60 -1.19
N ASP A 582 32.37 15.21 -0.07
CA ASP A 582 31.51 16.12 0.69
C ASP A 582 30.21 15.42 1.16
N PRO A 583 30.31 14.46 2.09
CA PRO A 583 29.16 13.69 2.53
C PRO A 583 28.15 14.55 3.28
N ALA A 584 26.86 14.24 3.13
CA ALA A 584 25.75 14.95 3.73
C ALA A 584 24.75 14.00 4.36
N LEU A 585 24.16 14.46 5.47
CA LEU A 585 23.05 13.76 6.13
C LEU A 585 21.72 14.16 5.48
N LEU A 586 20.86 13.19 5.26
CA LEU A 586 19.51 13.35 4.72
C LEU A 586 18.48 12.99 5.77
N GLU A 587 17.40 13.79 5.83
CA GLU A 587 16.22 13.53 6.66
C GLU A 587 14.97 13.29 5.80
N PRO A 588 14.04 12.42 6.24
CA PRO A 588 12.79 12.23 5.55
C PRO A 588 11.88 13.44 5.74
N ILE A 589 11.39 13.96 4.62
CA ILE A 589 10.40 15.04 4.56
C ILE A 589 9.04 14.42 4.33
N MET A 590 8.08 14.85 5.14
CA MET A 590 6.69 14.43 5.05
C MET A 590 5.86 15.48 4.33
N LYS A 591 5.01 15.05 3.43
CA LYS A 591 3.93 15.85 2.89
C LYS A 591 2.78 15.80 3.89
N VAL A 592 2.46 16.94 4.46
CA VAL A 592 1.46 17.11 5.52
C VAL A 592 0.30 17.91 4.96
N GLU A 593 -0.92 17.39 5.08
CA GLU A 593 -2.15 18.16 4.84
C GLU A 593 -2.89 18.33 6.17
N VAL A 594 -3.22 19.54 6.52
CA VAL A 594 -3.98 19.88 7.73
C VAL A 594 -5.32 20.47 7.34
N LEU A 595 -6.41 19.80 7.71
CA LEU A 595 -7.77 20.29 7.58
C LEU A 595 -8.15 21.04 8.86
N VAL A 596 -8.45 22.32 8.74
CA VAL A 596 -8.66 23.20 9.88
C VAL A 596 -9.74 24.22 9.59
N PRO A 597 -10.62 24.57 10.57
CA PRO A 597 -11.51 25.71 10.46
C PRO A 597 -10.72 27.00 10.29
N GLN A 598 -11.29 27.97 9.55
CA GLN A 598 -10.62 29.22 9.18
C GLN A 598 -10.09 30.00 10.41
N GLU A 599 -10.78 29.89 11.54
CA GLU A 599 -10.43 30.58 12.79
C GLU A 599 -9.08 30.14 13.37
N TYR A 600 -8.64 28.89 13.13
CA TYR A 600 -7.37 28.33 13.63
C TYR A 600 -6.24 28.33 12.60
N MET A 601 -6.48 28.83 11.38
CA MET A 601 -5.49 28.77 10.29
C MET A 601 -4.16 29.40 10.69
N GLY A 602 -4.18 30.55 11.34
CA GLY A 602 -2.97 31.28 11.73
C GLY A 602 -2.11 30.49 12.73
N ASP A 603 -2.76 29.88 13.72
CA ASP A 603 -2.10 29.06 14.74
C ASP A 603 -1.46 27.80 14.16
N VAL A 604 -2.15 27.15 13.22
CA VAL A 604 -1.64 25.96 12.53
C VAL A 604 -0.46 26.31 11.63
N ILE A 605 -0.54 27.37 10.83
CA ILE A 605 0.57 27.82 9.99
C ILE A 605 1.78 28.21 10.85
N GLY A 606 1.55 28.95 11.94
CA GLY A 606 2.62 29.31 12.88
C GLY A 606 3.28 28.09 13.51
N ASN A 607 2.50 27.09 13.88
CA ASN A 607 3.02 25.83 14.43
C ASN A 607 3.82 25.03 13.40
N LEU A 608 3.31 24.86 12.17
CA LEU A 608 4.03 24.17 11.10
C LEU A 608 5.36 24.88 10.73
N ASN A 609 5.35 26.20 10.65
CA ASN A 609 6.58 27.00 10.43
C ASN A 609 7.59 26.83 11.57
N GLY A 610 7.13 26.79 12.83
CA GLY A 610 7.96 26.51 13.98
C GLY A 610 8.59 25.11 13.95
N ARG A 611 7.98 24.18 13.23
CA ARG A 611 8.44 22.79 12.98
C ARG A 611 9.24 22.67 11.69
N ARG A 612 9.89 23.74 11.24
CA ARG A 612 10.66 23.76 9.98
C ARG A 612 9.82 23.42 8.73
N GLY A 613 8.51 23.51 8.84
CA GLY A 613 7.58 23.24 7.76
C GLY A 613 7.63 24.34 6.69
N LYS A 614 7.54 23.92 5.43
CA LYS A 614 7.41 24.80 4.27
C LYS A 614 5.97 24.69 3.76
N ILE A 615 5.17 25.74 3.92
CA ILE A 615 3.79 25.76 3.42
C ILE A 615 3.84 25.77 1.89
N GLN A 616 3.15 24.83 1.28
CA GLN A 616 3.07 24.64 -0.17
C GLN A 616 1.83 25.32 -0.77
N GLY A 617 0.74 25.32 -0.01
CA GLY A 617 -0.51 25.93 -0.46
C GLY A 617 -1.61 25.87 0.59
N ILE A 618 -2.65 26.66 0.35
CA ILE A 618 -3.86 26.67 1.16
C ILE A 618 -5.04 26.58 0.20
N LYS A 619 -5.94 25.64 0.44
CA LYS A 619 -7.13 25.41 -0.37
C LYS A 619 -8.38 25.48 0.49
N VAL A 620 -9.43 26.07 -0.03
CA VAL A 620 -10.72 26.11 0.66
C VAL A 620 -11.47 24.82 0.34
N ARG A 621 -11.94 24.12 1.37
CA ARG A 621 -12.75 22.90 1.24
C ARG A 621 -13.95 22.97 2.18
N ALA A 622 -15.17 22.98 1.63
CA ALA A 622 -16.44 22.81 2.34
C ALA A 622 -16.50 23.42 3.76
N GLY A 623 -16.12 24.71 3.90
CA GLY A 623 -16.13 25.43 5.18
C GLY A 623 -14.91 25.24 6.07
N SER A 624 -13.92 24.46 5.61
CA SER A 624 -12.60 24.29 6.23
C SER A 624 -11.49 24.68 5.27
N LEU A 625 -10.29 24.87 5.78
CA LEU A 625 -9.08 25.13 5.00
C LEU A 625 -8.20 23.89 5.03
N ALA A 626 -7.71 23.48 3.88
CA ALA A 626 -6.65 22.48 3.75
C ALA A 626 -5.31 23.20 3.58
N ILE A 627 -4.41 23.01 4.52
CA ILE A 627 -3.05 23.55 4.51
C ILE A 627 -2.10 22.45 4.09
N ASP A 628 -1.49 22.59 2.92
CA ASP A 628 -0.47 21.66 2.42
C ASP A 628 0.92 22.17 2.86
N ALA A 629 1.72 21.32 3.48
CA ALA A 629 3.07 21.65 3.93
C ALA A 629 4.04 20.49 3.74
N SER A 630 5.33 20.79 3.55
CA SER A 630 6.43 19.82 3.65
C SER A 630 7.14 20.02 4.97
N VAL A 631 7.21 18.99 5.82
CA VAL A 631 7.76 19.09 7.19
C VAL A 631 8.70 17.92 7.43
N PRO A 632 9.88 18.12 8.05
CA PRO A 632 10.75 17.02 8.45
C PRO A 632 10.05 16.10 9.46
N LEU A 633 10.20 14.78 9.30
CA LEU A 633 9.58 13.79 10.18
C LEU A 633 9.97 13.99 11.65
N SER A 634 11.24 14.37 11.89
CA SER A 634 11.74 14.68 13.25
C SER A 634 10.90 15.71 14.00
N GLU A 635 10.29 16.63 13.28
CA GLU A 635 9.49 17.73 13.83
C GLU A 635 7.99 17.36 13.97
N MET A 636 7.58 16.23 13.40
CA MET A 636 6.18 15.79 13.42
C MET A 636 5.81 14.98 14.65
N PHE A 637 6.79 14.52 15.41
CA PHE A 637 6.51 13.79 16.66
C PHE A 637 5.73 14.64 17.65
N GLY A 638 4.61 14.10 18.16
CA GLY A 638 3.70 14.82 19.06
C GLY A 638 2.81 15.87 18.36
N TYR A 639 2.88 16.01 17.03
CA TYR A 639 2.09 16.99 16.30
C TYR A 639 0.58 16.80 16.46
N ALA A 640 0.11 15.54 16.48
CA ALA A 640 -1.32 15.23 16.69
C ALA A 640 -1.87 15.84 17.98
N THR A 641 -1.12 15.73 19.07
CA THR A 641 -1.49 16.30 20.38
C THR A 641 -1.48 17.83 20.34
N ASP A 642 -0.45 18.43 19.76
CA ASP A 642 -0.34 19.87 19.62
C ASP A 642 -1.46 20.46 18.76
N LEU A 643 -1.78 19.80 17.64
CA LEU A 643 -2.84 20.23 16.74
C LEU A 643 -4.21 20.18 17.44
N ARG A 644 -4.53 19.07 18.11
CA ARG A 644 -5.77 18.92 18.88
C ARG A 644 -5.91 19.98 19.96
N SER A 645 -4.84 20.24 20.70
CA SER A 645 -4.82 21.25 21.77
C SER A 645 -5.08 22.65 21.23
N ARG A 646 -4.45 23.03 20.11
CA ARG A 646 -4.58 24.35 19.49
C ARG A 646 -5.91 24.58 18.79
N THR A 647 -6.53 23.52 18.28
CA THR A 647 -7.78 23.62 17.49
C THR A 647 -8.99 23.06 18.21
N GLN A 648 -8.88 22.80 19.51
CA GLN A 648 -9.96 22.22 20.34
C GLN A 648 -10.50 20.90 19.74
N GLY A 649 -9.63 20.12 19.12
CA GLY A 649 -9.99 18.85 18.49
C GLY A 649 -10.69 18.98 17.12
N ARG A 650 -10.83 20.20 16.57
CA ARG A 650 -11.57 20.44 15.31
C ARG A 650 -10.72 20.27 14.05
N ALA A 651 -9.41 20.19 14.18
CA ALA A 651 -8.53 19.95 13.04
C ALA A 651 -8.11 18.50 12.96
N THR A 652 -7.92 18.04 11.75
CA THR A 652 -7.33 16.73 11.44
C THR A 652 -6.11 16.94 10.55
N TYR A 653 -5.20 15.99 10.56
CA TYR A 653 -4.08 15.99 9.62
C TYR A 653 -3.82 14.61 9.06
N SER A 654 -3.22 14.58 7.90
CA SER A 654 -2.59 13.41 7.31
C SER A 654 -1.16 13.74 6.94
N MET A 655 -0.27 12.75 7.00
CA MET A 655 1.09 12.90 6.52
C MET A 655 1.50 11.65 5.77
N GLU A 656 2.30 11.86 4.73
CA GLU A 656 2.87 10.80 3.93
C GLU A 656 4.33 11.11 3.65
N PHE A 657 5.15 10.06 3.50
CA PHE A 657 6.53 10.26 3.08
C PHE A 657 6.57 10.85 1.66
N ASP A 658 7.31 11.94 1.49
CA ASP A 658 7.50 12.60 0.20
C ASP A 658 8.89 12.27 -0.38
N ARG A 659 9.93 12.72 0.29
CA ARG A 659 11.32 12.59 -0.18
C ARG A 659 12.32 12.72 0.96
N TYR A 660 13.58 12.49 0.65
CA TYR A 660 14.69 12.87 1.52
C TYR A 660 15.24 14.24 1.10
N GLU A 661 15.51 15.13 2.06
CA GLU A 661 16.23 16.39 1.87
C GLU A 661 17.43 16.48 2.80
N GLN A 662 18.39 17.31 2.42
CA GLN A 662 19.58 17.52 3.25
C GLN A 662 19.23 18.20 4.57
N VAL A 663 19.75 17.64 5.67
CA VAL A 663 19.63 18.20 7.00
C VAL A 663 20.40 19.53 7.08
N PRO A 664 19.86 20.58 7.69
CA PRO A 664 20.60 21.83 7.95
C PRO A 664 21.88 21.55 8.75
N LYS A 665 22.96 22.26 8.39
CA LYS A 665 24.33 21.99 8.90
C LYS A 665 24.41 21.87 10.44
N LEU A 666 23.79 22.82 11.15
CA LEU A 666 23.81 22.83 12.63
C LEU A 666 23.13 21.60 13.25
N ILE A 667 22.00 21.15 12.65
CA ILE A 667 21.29 19.97 13.11
C ILE A 667 22.05 18.70 12.75
N ALA A 668 22.64 18.65 11.56
CA ALA A 668 23.47 17.53 11.13
C ALA A 668 24.66 17.33 12.05
N GLU A 669 25.36 18.41 12.45
CA GLU A 669 26.46 18.34 13.41
C GLU A 669 26.02 17.77 14.77
N GLN A 670 24.86 18.14 15.27
CA GLN A 670 24.31 17.59 16.52
C GLN A 670 23.98 16.12 16.42
N ILE A 671 23.38 15.68 15.30
CA ILE A 671 23.03 14.27 15.07
C ILE A 671 24.31 13.43 14.95
N ILE A 672 25.31 13.93 14.21
CA ILE A 672 26.59 13.24 14.04
C ILE A 672 27.32 13.11 15.38
N ALA A 673 27.39 14.19 16.18
CA ALA A 673 28.04 14.18 17.48
C ALA A 673 27.35 13.17 18.44
N LYS A 674 26.02 13.12 18.44
CA LYS A 674 25.26 12.18 19.25
C LYS A 674 25.57 10.72 18.88
N ASN A 675 25.64 10.40 17.59
CA ASN A 675 25.91 9.03 17.12
C ASN A 675 27.36 8.61 17.29
N GLN A 676 28.31 9.55 17.31
CA GLN A 676 29.74 9.28 17.55
C GLN A 676 30.10 9.25 19.04
N GLY A 677 29.12 9.41 19.95
CA GLY A 677 29.35 9.39 21.40
C GLY A 677 30.18 10.56 21.92
N THR A 678 30.24 11.67 21.17
CA THR A 678 31.03 12.88 21.50
C THR A 678 30.16 14.06 21.99
N ALA A 679 28.84 13.81 22.19
CA ALA A 679 27.89 14.81 22.66
C ALA A 679 27.73 14.81 24.19
#